data_8c3a41c7c8c9e4fa4b3aa1a781f95fee
#
_entry.id   8c3a41c7c8c9e4fa4b3aa1a781f95fee
#
_cell.length_a   1.000
_cell.length_b   1.000
_cell.length_c   1.000
_cell.angle_alpha   90.00
_cell.angle_beta   90.00
_cell.angle_gamma   90.00
#
_symmetry.space_group_name_H-M   'P 1'
#
loop_
_entity.id
_entity.type
_entity.pdbx_description
1 polymer ?
#
loop_
_entity_poly.entity_id
_entity_poly.type
_entity_poly.pdbx_seq_one_letter_code
_entity_poly.pdbx_strand_id
1 'polypeptide(L)'
;METKQENVIATDYADVMQKSYIDYAMSVIISRALPDVRDGLKPVQRRTLYDMYELGIRYDRPYRKCARIVGDTMGKYHPHGDSSIYEALVVMAQDFKKGKTLVDGHGNFGSIEGDGAAAMRYTEARLEKLTQEVFLADLDKNVVDFMPNFDETEKEPQVLPVKIPNLLVNGADGIAVGMATSIPPHNLGEVVDAVKAYIKNNDISVKGLMRYLKGPDFPTGGLVVNKDDLLNIYETGSGKLRLRGKVEVEKVKGGRQQLVITEIPYTMIGANIGKFLNDVASLVETKKTTDIVDISNQSSKEGIRIVLELKKDADVENLTNMLYKKTRLEDTFGVNMLAVADGRPETLSLKQVIEHHVDFVFEVTTRKYKTLLGKELEKKEIQEGLIKACDVINLIIEILRGSKSRDQVKKCLVEGITEGIRFKSKASEKAAKNLKFTENQATAILEMRLYRLIGLEIEALQAEYDQTMKNIASYEDILNNYDSMCEVIIEELDGIKKEYSTKRRTVIENAEEAVYEEKKMEETEVCFLMDRFGYMRLIDKNAYERNKEAAHAENKFIFTCMNTDKICIFTDMGRMHSIKVADIPLVRFRDKGTPADNLSNYDSSQEQILYVAPAGQVKLSTLLFVTKTSMCKLVAGEEFDVAKRTIASTKLGEEDQLIFVGPADEMEQIVFQSQNGYFLRILKTDVSTMKKTSVGVRGMKLGDGDVLEHAYLVEPRQEYTIQYHDKPYALNKVKLAKRDTKGMKPRI
;
A
#
# COMPACT_ATOMS: atom_id res chain seq x y z
N MET A 1 -18.80 23.85 59.07
CA MET A 1 -17.93 23.65 57.88
C MET A 1 -17.44 22.23 57.90
N GLU A 2 -18.15 21.35 57.23
CA GLU A 2 -17.69 19.95 57.03
C GLU A 2 -16.59 19.93 56.00
N THR A 3 -15.41 19.56 56.43
CA THR A 3 -14.27 19.28 55.51
C THR A 3 -14.61 18.06 54.71
N LYS A 4 -14.89 18.24 53.40
CA LYS A 4 -14.89 17.16 52.42
C LYS A 4 -13.50 16.53 52.43
N GLN A 5 -13.39 15.31 52.94
CA GLN A 5 -12.22 14.47 52.73
C GLN A 5 -12.15 14.19 51.25
N GLU A 6 -11.17 14.77 50.57
CA GLU A 6 -10.81 14.38 49.22
C GLU A 6 -10.19 12.97 49.31
N ASN A 7 -10.86 11.98 48.70
CA ASN A 7 -10.31 10.65 48.53
C ASN A 7 -9.20 10.72 47.47
N VAL A 8 -7.98 10.94 47.89
CA VAL A 8 -6.80 10.87 47.02
C VAL A 8 -6.41 9.41 46.93
N ILE A 9 -6.61 8.81 45.74
CA ILE A 9 -6.16 7.48 45.41
C ILE A 9 -4.78 7.62 44.76
N ALA A 10 -3.73 7.14 45.43
CA ALA A 10 -2.39 7.07 44.84
C ALA A 10 -2.35 5.91 43.82
N THR A 11 -2.15 6.22 42.55
CA THR A 11 -2.00 5.26 41.47
C THR A 11 -0.61 5.41 40.84
N ASP A 12 0.03 4.30 40.48
CA ASP A 12 1.29 4.34 39.76
C ASP A 12 1.06 4.90 38.34
N TYR A 13 1.89 5.84 37.95
CA TYR A 13 1.83 6.44 36.62
C TYR A 13 2.00 5.38 35.51
N ALA A 14 2.88 4.40 35.71
CA ALA A 14 3.09 3.33 34.76
C ALA A 14 1.83 2.49 34.55
N ASP A 15 1.11 2.15 35.61
CA ASP A 15 -0.15 1.37 35.55
C ASP A 15 -1.25 2.15 34.83
N VAL A 16 -1.37 3.45 35.10
CA VAL A 16 -2.36 4.32 34.42
C VAL A 16 -2.04 4.43 32.93
N MET A 17 -0.78 4.64 32.57
CA MET A 17 -0.34 4.73 31.16
C MET A 17 -0.54 3.40 30.43
N GLN A 18 -0.18 2.29 31.04
CA GLN A 18 -0.35 0.97 30.45
C GLN A 18 -1.83 0.65 30.21
N LYS A 19 -2.69 0.88 31.18
CA LYS A 19 -4.13 0.66 31.05
C LYS A 19 -4.74 1.57 29.97
N SER A 20 -4.45 2.86 30.00
CA SER A 20 -4.97 3.81 29.01
C SER A 20 -4.48 3.52 27.60
N TYR A 21 -3.21 3.04 27.46
CA TYR A 21 -2.69 2.64 26.16
C TYR A 21 -3.35 1.36 25.62
N ILE A 22 -3.61 0.39 26.51
CA ILE A 22 -4.33 -0.85 26.12
C ILE A 22 -5.75 -0.51 25.69
N ASP A 23 -6.48 0.32 26.46
CA ASP A 23 -7.85 0.73 26.12
C ASP A 23 -7.90 1.46 24.77
N TYR A 24 -6.95 2.39 24.54
CA TYR A 24 -6.81 3.07 23.26
C TYR A 24 -6.48 2.10 22.12
N ALA A 25 -5.51 1.21 22.31
CA ALA A 25 -5.11 0.23 21.32
C ALA A 25 -6.28 -0.69 20.94
N MET A 26 -7.03 -1.21 21.94
CA MET A 26 -8.20 -2.04 21.69
C MET A 26 -9.31 -1.29 20.95
N SER A 27 -9.55 -0.02 21.29
CA SER A 27 -10.49 0.81 20.56
C SER A 27 -10.08 1.02 19.10
N VAL A 28 -8.81 1.29 18.81
CA VAL A 28 -8.29 1.43 17.44
C VAL A 28 -8.38 0.12 16.67
N ILE A 29 -8.12 -1.00 17.33
CA ILE A 29 -8.16 -2.33 16.71
C ILE A 29 -9.60 -2.70 16.36
N ILE A 30 -10.52 -2.71 17.34
CA ILE A 30 -11.88 -3.26 17.16
C ILE A 30 -12.80 -2.24 16.47
N SER A 31 -12.70 -0.95 16.84
CA SER A 31 -13.69 0.05 16.44
C SER A 31 -13.22 1.01 15.34
N ARG A 32 -12.08 0.75 14.70
CA ARG A 32 -11.54 1.67 13.67
C ARG A 32 -10.88 0.99 12.48
N ALA A 33 -9.81 0.20 12.73
CA ALA A 33 -8.89 -0.21 11.66
C ALA A 33 -9.22 -1.56 11.04
N LEU A 34 -9.75 -2.50 11.82
CA LEU A 34 -10.01 -3.85 11.36
C LEU A 34 -11.46 -4.04 10.90
N PRO A 35 -11.70 -4.86 9.87
CA PRO A 35 -13.03 -5.27 9.46
C PRO A 35 -13.59 -6.34 10.41
N ASP A 36 -14.92 -6.38 10.58
CA ASP A 36 -15.61 -7.50 11.22
C ASP A 36 -15.72 -8.67 10.22
N VAL A 37 -15.47 -9.89 10.68
CA VAL A 37 -15.48 -11.08 9.81
C VAL A 37 -16.87 -11.34 9.20
N ARG A 38 -17.95 -10.97 9.90
CA ARG A 38 -19.35 -11.22 9.51
C ARG A 38 -19.77 -10.41 8.28
N ASP A 39 -19.48 -9.09 8.26
CA ASP A 39 -19.86 -8.20 7.17
C ASP A 39 -18.68 -7.70 6.32
N GLY A 40 -17.45 -7.95 6.74
CA GLY A 40 -16.23 -7.54 6.04
C GLY A 40 -16.02 -6.03 5.97
N LEU A 41 -16.67 -5.26 6.84
CA LEU A 41 -16.66 -3.79 6.83
C LEU A 41 -15.94 -3.22 8.06
N LYS A 42 -15.23 -2.11 7.83
CA LYS A 42 -14.78 -1.25 8.92
C LYS A 42 -15.96 -0.42 9.45
N PRO A 43 -15.92 0.04 10.71
CA PRO A 43 -17.01 0.84 11.28
C PRO A 43 -17.41 2.05 10.43
N VAL A 44 -16.46 2.81 9.90
CA VAL A 44 -16.74 3.96 9.03
C VAL A 44 -17.50 3.56 7.76
N GLN A 45 -17.16 2.45 7.14
CA GLN A 45 -17.83 1.95 5.94
C GLN A 45 -19.25 1.50 6.25
N ARG A 46 -19.43 0.72 7.31
CA ARG A 46 -20.72 0.25 7.79
C ARG A 46 -21.67 1.41 8.09
N ARG A 47 -21.20 2.39 8.85
CA ARG A 47 -21.98 3.58 9.24
C ARG A 47 -22.37 4.41 8.02
N THR A 48 -21.45 4.63 7.09
CA THR A 48 -21.74 5.38 5.85
C THR A 48 -22.81 4.68 4.99
N LEU A 49 -22.71 3.35 4.80
CA LEU A 49 -23.71 2.60 4.02
C LEU A 49 -25.06 2.58 4.72
N TYR A 50 -25.08 2.42 6.05
CA TYR A 50 -26.31 2.45 6.82
C TYR A 50 -26.97 3.85 6.78
N ASP A 51 -26.20 4.91 6.92
CA ASP A 51 -26.70 6.29 6.81
C ASP A 51 -27.29 6.58 5.42
N MET A 52 -26.62 6.16 4.36
CA MET A 52 -27.17 6.28 3.00
C MET A 52 -28.51 5.54 2.87
N TYR A 53 -28.65 4.38 3.52
CA TYR A 53 -29.89 3.63 3.56
C TYR A 53 -30.99 4.40 4.29
N GLU A 54 -30.72 4.94 5.47
CA GLU A 54 -31.68 5.74 6.25
C GLU A 54 -32.09 7.04 5.55
N LEU A 55 -31.16 7.71 4.88
CA LEU A 55 -31.42 8.88 4.04
C LEU A 55 -32.25 8.57 2.77
N GLY A 56 -32.53 7.30 2.50
CA GLY A 56 -33.24 6.87 1.29
C GLY A 56 -32.45 7.07 -0.01
N ILE A 57 -31.12 7.10 0.07
CA ILE A 57 -30.21 7.24 -1.09
C ILE A 57 -30.00 5.86 -1.72
N ARG A 58 -31.01 5.41 -2.46
CA ARG A 58 -31.10 4.08 -3.09
C ARG A 58 -30.54 4.07 -4.49
N TYR A 59 -30.19 2.88 -5.02
CA TYR A 59 -29.67 2.72 -6.38
C TYR A 59 -30.66 3.20 -7.46
N ASP A 60 -31.95 3.10 -7.20
CA ASP A 60 -33.05 3.50 -8.07
C ASP A 60 -33.52 4.95 -7.87
N ARG A 61 -32.81 5.73 -7.02
CA ARG A 61 -33.11 7.12 -6.70
C ARG A 61 -32.03 8.04 -7.25
N PRO A 62 -32.32 9.35 -7.40
CA PRO A 62 -31.31 10.33 -7.83
C PRO A 62 -30.11 10.39 -6.88
N TYR A 63 -28.94 10.63 -7.46
CA TYR A 63 -27.71 10.88 -6.70
C TYR A 63 -27.87 12.03 -5.71
N ARG A 64 -27.09 12.00 -4.65
CA ARG A 64 -27.01 13.07 -3.64
C ARG A 64 -25.55 13.52 -3.48
N LYS A 65 -25.36 14.81 -3.15
CA LYS A 65 -24.02 15.36 -2.88
C LYS A 65 -23.33 14.57 -1.78
N CYS A 66 -22.07 14.19 -2.01
CA CYS A 66 -21.26 13.48 -1.01
C CYS A 66 -21.13 14.27 0.29
N ALA A 67 -21.09 15.60 0.20
CA ALA A 67 -21.08 16.48 1.37
C ALA A 67 -22.29 16.28 2.30
N ARG A 68 -23.47 15.94 1.75
CA ARG A 68 -24.66 15.64 2.56
C ARG A 68 -24.50 14.30 3.28
N ILE A 69 -24.03 13.27 2.56
CA ILE A 69 -23.81 11.94 3.14
C ILE A 69 -22.76 12.04 4.26
N VAL A 70 -21.61 12.65 3.98
CA VAL A 70 -20.53 12.82 4.95
C VAL A 70 -20.99 13.61 6.18
N GLY A 71 -21.74 14.70 5.99
CA GLY A 71 -22.24 15.53 7.08
C GLY A 71 -23.23 14.80 7.98
N ASP A 72 -24.15 14.02 7.42
CA ASP A 72 -25.15 13.25 8.20
C ASP A 72 -24.46 12.08 8.94
N THR A 73 -23.62 11.31 8.25
CA THR A 73 -22.84 10.23 8.85
C THR A 73 -21.97 10.73 10.02
N MET A 74 -21.30 11.88 9.85
CA MET A 74 -20.47 12.49 10.89
C MET A 74 -21.32 12.94 12.09
N GLY A 75 -22.48 13.53 11.81
CA GLY A 75 -23.35 14.07 12.86
C GLY A 75 -24.06 13.00 13.66
N LYS A 76 -24.43 11.87 13.05
CA LYS A 76 -25.25 10.84 13.70
C LYS A 76 -24.48 9.60 14.15
N TYR A 77 -23.49 9.14 13.39
CA TYR A 77 -22.91 7.81 13.61
C TYR A 77 -21.40 7.79 13.79
N HIS A 78 -20.65 8.68 13.12
CA HIS A 78 -19.19 8.59 13.10
C HIS A 78 -18.52 9.91 13.48
N PRO A 79 -18.28 10.17 14.79
CA PRO A 79 -17.78 11.46 15.31
C PRO A 79 -16.27 11.64 15.06
N HIS A 80 -15.86 11.62 13.77
CA HIS A 80 -14.48 11.79 13.32
C HIS A 80 -14.42 12.79 12.16
N GLY A 81 -13.21 13.10 11.69
CA GLY A 81 -13.02 14.07 10.59
C GLY A 81 -13.77 13.71 9.31
N ASP A 82 -14.37 14.71 8.69
CA ASP A 82 -15.12 14.60 7.43
C ASP A 82 -14.30 14.01 6.28
N SER A 83 -13.02 14.35 6.21
CA SER A 83 -12.09 13.82 5.20
C SER A 83 -11.96 12.30 5.29
N SER A 84 -11.89 11.73 6.49
CA SER A 84 -11.79 10.27 6.67
C SER A 84 -13.06 9.53 6.22
N ILE A 85 -14.24 10.12 6.46
CA ILE A 85 -15.52 9.58 6.00
C ILE A 85 -15.62 9.68 4.48
N TYR A 86 -15.23 10.84 3.92
CA TYR A 86 -15.24 11.03 2.47
C TYR A 86 -14.27 10.11 1.74
N GLU A 87 -13.06 9.93 2.24
CA GLU A 87 -12.09 8.98 1.68
C GLU A 87 -12.61 7.54 1.70
N ALA A 88 -13.26 7.12 2.78
CA ALA A 88 -13.89 5.80 2.85
C ALA A 88 -15.01 5.65 1.82
N LEU A 89 -15.86 6.68 1.65
CA LEU A 89 -16.91 6.72 0.62
C LEU A 89 -16.32 6.62 -0.79
N VAL A 90 -15.26 7.38 -1.06
CA VAL A 90 -14.55 7.37 -2.35
C VAL A 90 -13.98 5.99 -2.66
N VAL A 91 -13.29 5.37 -1.71
CA VAL A 91 -12.72 4.02 -1.91
C VAL A 91 -13.79 2.96 -2.21
N MET A 92 -14.98 3.08 -1.59
CA MET A 92 -16.09 2.16 -1.87
C MET A 92 -16.67 2.33 -3.28
N ALA A 93 -16.43 3.45 -3.95
CA ALA A 93 -16.85 3.73 -5.33
C ALA A 93 -15.76 3.43 -6.39
N GLN A 94 -14.52 3.12 -5.97
CA GLN A 94 -13.40 2.90 -6.90
C GLN A 94 -13.31 1.44 -7.34
N ASP A 95 -13.59 1.18 -8.61
CA ASP A 95 -13.61 -0.14 -9.24
C ASP A 95 -12.21 -0.76 -9.43
N PHE A 96 -11.17 0.07 -9.39
CA PHE A 96 -9.78 -0.38 -9.42
C PHE A 96 -9.22 -0.74 -8.03
N LYS A 97 -9.93 -0.42 -6.94
CA LYS A 97 -9.59 -0.80 -5.57
C LYS A 97 -10.47 -1.90 -5.00
N LYS A 98 -11.72 -2.00 -5.45
CA LYS A 98 -12.70 -2.96 -4.93
C LYS A 98 -13.05 -4.00 -5.97
N GLY A 99 -13.15 -5.25 -5.55
CA GLY A 99 -13.64 -6.35 -6.40
C GLY A 99 -15.06 -6.11 -6.85
N LYS A 100 -15.88 -5.55 -5.94
CA LYS A 100 -17.24 -5.03 -6.20
C LYS A 100 -17.41 -3.70 -5.51
N THR A 101 -17.77 -2.66 -6.26
CA THR A 101 -18.10 -1.35 -5.69
C THR A 101 -19.36 -1.44 -4.84
N LEU A 102 -19.37 -0.69 -3.74
CA LEU A 102 -20.50 -0.62 -2.81
C LEU A 102 -21.27 0.70 -2.95
N VAL A 103 -20.66 1.68 -3.57
CA VAL A 103 -21.20 3.02 -3.82
C VAL A 103 -21.09 3.32 -5.31
N ASP A 104 -22.20 3.77 -5.90
CA ASP A 104 -22.25 4.31 -7.25
C ASP A 104 -21.95 5.80 -7.21
N GLY A 105 -20.77 6.18 -7.70
CA GLY A 105 -20.24 7.55 -7.68
C GLY A 105 -20.45 8.27 -8.99
N HIS A 106 -20.90 9.54 -8.92
CA HIS A 106 -21.04 10.43 -10.07
C HIS A 106 -20.14 11.65 -9.93
N GLY A 107 -19.27 11.87 -10.93
CA GLY A 107 -18.23 12.89 -10.93
C GLY A 107 -16.83 12.30 -10.88
N ASN A 108 -15.86 13.09 -10.38
CA ASN A 108 -14.47 12.63 -10.27
C ASN A 108 -14.20 11.99 -8.90
N PHE A 109 -14.10 10.67 -8.87
CA PHE A 109 -13.74 9.84 -7.69
C PHE A 109 -12.27 9.41 -7.70
N GLY A 110 -11.40 10.11 -8.43
CA GLY A 110 -10.00 9.76 -8.56
C GLY A 110 -9.71 8.81 -9.72
N SER A 111 -8.43 8.54 -9.94
CA SER A 111 -7.96 7.63 -10.99
C SER A 111 -7.03 6.56 -10.44
N ILE A 112 -6.84 5.48 -11.22
CA ILE A 112 -5.87 4.43 -10.92
C ILE A 112 -4.43 4.96 -10.89
N GLU A 113 -4.16 6.09 -11.52
CA GLU A 113 -2.85 6.75 -11.59
C GLU A 113 -2.52 7.59 -10.35
N GLY A 114 -3.48 7.74 -9.44
CA GLY A 114 -3.28 8.42 -8.16
C GLY A 114 -3.82 9.84 -8.10
N ASP A 115 -4.60 10.26 -9.09
CA ASP A 115 -5.35 11.50 -8.96
C ASP A 115 -6.36 11.36 -7.83
N GLY A 116 -6.44 12.37 -6.99
CA GLY A 116 -7.41 12.43 -5.90
C GLY A 116 -8.84 12.66 -6.41
N ALA A 117 -9.83 12.26 -5.59
CA ALA A 117 -11.21 12.63 -5.86
C ALA A 117 -11.41 14.15 -5.76
N ALA A 118 -12.36 14.68 -6.52
CA ALA A 118 -12.78 16.07 -6.36
C ALA A 118 -13.40 16.30 -4.98
N ALA A 119 -13.41 17.55 -4.49
CA ALA A 119 -13.99 17.87 -3.19
C ALA A 119 -15.47 17.43 -3.11
N MET A 120 -15.91 16.97 -1.93
CA MET A 120 -17.22 16.33 -1.70
C MET A 120 -18.42 17.24 -2.07
N ARG A 121 -18.22 18.55 -2.21
CA ARG A 121 -19.26 19.48 -2.69
C ARG A 121 -19.56 19.34 -4.18
N TYR A 122 -18.63 18.75 -4.96
CA TYR A 122 -18.79 18.54 -6.41
C TYR A 122 -19.26 17.14 -6.75
N THR A 123 -18.82 16.12 -6.00
CA THR A 123 -19.16 14.73 -6.24
C THR A 123 -20.53 14.38 -5.69
N GLU A 124 -21.15 13.39 -6.30
CA GLU A 124 -22.44 12.85 -5.90
C GLU A 124 -22.37 11.32 -5.79
N ALA A 125 -23.17 10.74 -4.93
CA ALA A 125 -23.17 9.30 -4.73
C ALA A 125 -24.58 8.75 -4.43
N ARG A 126 -24.72 7.44 -4.63
CA ARG A 126 -25.86 6.62 -4.18
C ARG A 126 -25.38 5.20 -3.91
N LEU A 127 -26.20 4.39 -3.27
CA LEU A 127 -25.89 2.98 -3.05
C LEU A 127 -25.82 2.24 -4.40
N GLU A 128 -24.90 1.30 -4.51
CA GLU A 128 -24.93 0.31 -5.58
C GLU A 128 -26.13 -0.66 -5.40
N LYS A 129 -26.63 -1.23 -6.49
CA LYS A 129 -27.69 -2.22 -6.44
C LYS A 129 -27.31 -3.41 -5.57
N LEU A 130 -26.10 -3.93 -5.76
CA LEU A 130 -25.53 -4.99 -4.94
C LEU A 130 -25.57 -4.65 -3.44
N THR A 131 -25.20 -3.44 -3.08
CA THR A 131 -25.18 -3.01 -1.67
C THR A 131 -26.57 -3.01 -1.06
N GLN A 132 -27.56 -2.50 -1.77
CA GLN A 132 -28.92 -2.47 -1.28
C GLN A 132 -29.54 -3.86 -1.14
N GLU A 133 -29.32 -4.76 -2.11
CA GLU A 133 -29.97 -6.08 -2.16
C GLU A 133 -29.23 -7.16 -1.39
N VAL A 134 -27.92 -7.00 -1.17
CA VAL A 134 -27.06 -8.03 -0.55
C VAL A 134 -26.54 -7.61 0.83
N PHE A 135 -26.29 -6.32 1.07
CA PHE A 135 -25.74 -5.84 2.33
C PHE A 135 -26.79 -5.25 3.28
N LEU A 136 -27.84 -4.62 2.75
CA LEU A 136 -28.81 -3.84 3.50
C LEU A 136 -30.22 -4.43 3.46
N ALA A 137 -30.37 -5.56 2.77
CA ALA A 137 -31.67 -6.22 2.70
C ALA A 137 -32.12 -6.73 4.07
N ASP A 138 -33.42 -6.73 4.26
CA ASP A 138 -34.08 -7.32 5.44
C ASP A 138 -33.76 -6.63 6.80
N LEU A 139 -33.12 -5.44 6.83
CA LEU A 139 -32.84 -4.70 8.07
C LEU A 139 -34.10 -4.41 8.92
N ASP A 140 -35.25 -4.27 8.27
CA ASP A 140 -36.57 -4.08 8.91
C ASP A 140 -37.13 -5.34 9.58
N LYS A 141 -36.44 -6.48 9.45
CA LYS A 141 -36.90 -7.80 9.93
C LYS A 141 -36.15 -8.30 11.17
N ASN A 142 -35.55 -7.39 11.93
CA ASN A 142 -34.83 -7.70 13.15
C ASN A 142 -33.74 -8.77 12.97
N VAL A 143 -33.02 -8.72 11.83
CA VAL A 143 -32.01 -9.72 11.45
C VAL A 143 -30.66 -9.52 12.11
N VAL A 144 -30.35 -8.30 12.58
CA VAL A 144 -29.11 -7.92 13.28
C VAL A 144 -29.43 -7.12 14.52
N ASP A 145 -28.49 -7.06 15.44
CA ASP A 145 -28.62 -6.26 16.64
C ASP A 145 -28.24 -4.81 16.38
N PHE A 146 -28.98 -3.90 17.04
CA PHE A 146 -28.74 -2.47 17.03
C PHE A 146 -28.19 -2.03 18.38
N MET A 147 -27.27 -1.09 18.35
CA MET A 147 -26.71 -0.44 19.54
C MET A 147 -26.94 1.07 19.48
N PRO A 148 -26.94 1.79 20.62
CA PRO A 148 -26.94 3.24 20.61
C PRO A 148 -25.70 3.78 19.88
N ASN A 149 -25.87 4.92 19.20
CA ASN A 149 -24.75 5.68 18.64
C ASN A 149 -23.93 6.36 19.76
N PHE A 150 -22.93 7.15 19.40
CA PHE A 150 -21.99 7.76 20.35
C PHE A 150 -22.63 8.74 21.38
N ASP A 151 -23.78 9.35 21.07
CA ASP A 151 -24.51 10.28 21.92
C ASP A 151 -25.88 9.75 22.40
N GLU A 152 -26.16 8.47 22.12
CA GLU A 152 -27.40 7.76 22.50
C GLU A 152 -28.69 8.35 21.89
N THR A 153 -28.59 9.21 20.87
CA THR A 153 -29.75 9.81 20.20
C THR A 153 -30.32 8.94 19.10
N GLU A 154 -29.49 8.14 18.48
CA GLU A 154 -29.83 7.26 17.35
C GLU A 154 -29.39 5.81 17.62
N LYS A 155 -29.81 4.89 16.76
CA LYS A 155 -29.37 3.50 16.79
C LYS A 155 -28.65 3.14 15.52
N GLU A 156 -27.54 2.42 15.65
CA GLU A 156 -26.78 1.89 14.53
C GLU A 156 -26.69 0.36 14.59
N PRO A 157 -26.65 -0.37 13.45
CA PRO A 157 -26.47 -1.80 13.45
C PRO A 157 -25.04 -2.17 13.84
N GLN A 158 -24.89 -3.19 14.69
CA GLN A 158 -23.57 -3.71 15.05
C GLN A 158 -22.82 -4.24 13.83
N VAL A 159 -23.52 -4.94 12.93
CA VAL A 159 -23.06 -5.44 11.64
C VAL A 159 -24.18 -5.32 10.63
N LEU A 160 -23.87 -5.27 9.34
CA LEU A 160 -24.86 -5.34 8.28
C LEU A 160 -25.21 -6.82 7.94
N PRO A 161 -26.46 -7.12 7.56
CA PRO A 161 -26.89 -8.49 7.23
C PRO A 161 -26.40 -8.96 5.85
N VAL A 162 -25.07 -8.97 5.67
CA VAL A 162 -24.44 -9.26 4.39
C VAL A 162 -24.56 -10.74 4.05
N LYS A 163 -25.08 -11.03 2.84
CA LYS A 163 -25.37 -12.39 2.39
C LYS A 163 -24.17 -13.13 1.75
N ILE A 164 -23.07 -12.45 1.52
CA ILE A 164 -21.84 -12.99 0.92
C ILE A 164 -20.63 -12.65 1.81
N PRO A 165 -19.57 -13.46 1.85
CA PRO A 165 -18.37 -13.13 2.63
C PRO A 165 -17.60 -11.96 1.98
N ASN A 166 -18.09 -10.74 2.23
CA ASN A 166 -17.54 -9.51 1.68
C ASN A 166 -16.05 -9.35 2.00
N LEU A 167 -15.60 -9.86 3.15
CA LEU A 167 -14.19 -9.87 3.52
C LEU A 167 -13.31 -10.55 2.46
N LEU A 168 -13.80 -11.60 1.81
CA LEU A 168 -13.10 -12.27 0.72
C LEU A 168 -13.36 -11.58 -0.63
N VAL A 169 -14.59 -11.14 -0.91
CA VAL A 169 -14.95 -10.56 -2.21
C VAL A 169 -14.22 -9.24 -2.45
N ASN A 170 -14.20 -8.34 -1.48
CA ASN A 170 -13.61 -7.01 -1.60
C ASN A 170 -12.24 -6.88 -0.97
N GLY A 171 -11.80 -7.89 -0.21
CA GLY A 171 -10.61 -7.79 0.59
C GLY A 171 -10.68 -6.68 1.65
N ALA A 172 -9.63 -6.53 2.40
CA ALA A 172 -9.48 -5.47 3.38
C ALA A 172 -8.01 -5.11 3.57
N ASP A 173 -7.74 -3.85 3.85
CA ASP A 173 -6.45 -3.32 4.25
C ASP A 173 -6.64 -2.41 5.47
N GLY A 174 -5.73 -2.43 6.42
CA GLY A 174 -5.83 -1.59 7.60
C GLY A 174 -4.61 -1.72 8.50
N ILE A 175 -4.23 -0.59 9.12
CA ILE A 175 -3.12 -0.53 10.06
C ILE A 175 -3.70 -0.16 11.43
N ALA A 176 -3.59 -1.09 12.39
CA ALA A 176 -3.95 -0.89 13.78
C ALA A 176 -2.70 -0.76 14.66
N VAL A 177 -2.88 -0.68 15.97
CA VAL A 177 -1.76 -0.64 16.92
C VAL A 177 -1.16 -2.05 17.06
N GLY A 178 0.09 -2.21 16.64
CA GLY A 178 0.83 -3.47 16.74
C GLY A 178 0.42 -4.56 15.75
N MET A 179 -0.56 -4.33 14.87
CA MET A 179 -1.03 -5.29 13.88
C MET A 179 -1.60 -4.61 12.65
N ALA A 180 -1.63 -5.32 11.52
CA ALA A 180 -2.19 -4.84 10.28
C ALA A 180 -2.96 -5.94 9.57
N THR A 181 -4.04 -5.60 8.90
CA THR A 181 -4.77 -6.51 8.01
C THR A 181 -4.45 -6.21 6.56
N SER A 182 -4.31 -7.25 5.75
CA SER A 182 -4.10 -7.16 4.31
C SER A 182 -4.69 -8.41 3.66
N ILE A 183 -5.94 -8.32 3.26
CA ILE A 183 -6.71 -9.44 2.70
C ILE A 183 -6.93 -9.15 1.21
N PRO A 184 -6.48 -10.03 0.30
CA PRO A 184 -6.69 -9.83 -1.12
C PRO A 184 -8.15 -10.05 -1.51
N PRO A 185 -8.67 -9.35 -2.54
CA PRO A 185 -10.01 -9.60 -3.09
C PRO A 185 -10.05 -10.90 -3.87
N HIS A 186 -11.25 -11.50 -3.97
CA HIS A 186 -11.50 -12.75 -4.67
C HIS A 186 -12.70 -12.63 -5.60
N ASN A 187 -12.79 -13.53 -6.58
CA ASN A 187 -13.91 -13.57 -7.51
C ASN A 187 -15.22 -13.96 -6.82
N LEU A 188 -16.25 -13.14 -6.96
CA LEU A 188 -17.56 -13.35 -6.30
C LEU A 188 -18.16 -14.72 -6.62
N GLY A 189 -18.12 -15.14 -7.89
CA GLY A 189 -18.69 -16.43 -8.30
C GLY A 189 -17.97 -17.62 -7.66
N GLU A 190 -16.62 -17.55 -7.56
CA GLU A 190 -15.81 -18.58 -6.93
C GLU A 190 -16.01 -18.61 -5.40
N VAL A 191 -16.16 -17.44 -4.79
CA VAL A 191 -16.44 -17.32 -3.34
C VAL A 191 -17.80 -17.94 -3.02
N VAL A 192 -18.84 -17.64 -3.79
CA VAL A 192 -20.18 -18.23 -3.62
C VAL A 192 -20.12 -19.75 -3.78
N ASP A 193 -19.38 -20.27 -4.77
CA ASP A 193 -19.26 -21.73 -4.95
C ASP A 193 -18.53 -22.38 -3.76
N ALA A 194 -17.52 -21.73 -3.20
CA ALA A 194 -16.82 -22.21 -2.02
C ALA A 194 -17.74 -22.23 -0.77
N VAL A 195 -18.55 -21.18 -0.55
CA VAL A 195 -19.53 -21.11 0.52
C VAL A 195 -20.56 -22.24 0.40
N LYS A 196 -21.10 -22.45 -0.81
CA LYS A 196 -22.04 -23.54 -1.09
C LYS A 196 -21.42 -24.92 -0.84
N ALA A 197 -20.15 -25.10 -1.21
CA ALA A 197 -19.42 -26.34 -0.95
C ALA A 197 -19.23 -26.59 0.56
N TYR A 198 -18.99 -25.54 1.34
CA TYR A 198 -18.89 -25.61 2.80
C TYR A 198 -20.24 -25.94 3.45
N ILE A 199 -21.33 -25.28 3.03
CA ILE A 199 -22.69 -25.57 3.54
C ILE A 199 -23.08 -27.04 3.31
N LYS A 200 -22.69 -27.62 2.15
CA LYS A 200 -22.94 -29.03 1.85
C LYS A 200 -22.06 -30.01 2.60
N ASN A 201 -20.87 -29.58 3.01
CA ASN A 201 -19.90 -30.40 3.75
C ASN A 201 -19.03 -29.51 4.63
N ASN A 202 -19.39 -29.36 5.89
CA ASN A 202 -18.67 -28.52 6.87
C ASN A 202 -17.25 -29.04 7.19
N ASP A 203 -16.97 -30.33 6.93
CA ASP A 203 -15.65 -30.92 7.14
C ASP A 203 -14.70 -30.72 5.95
N ILE A 204 -15.13 -30.00 4.91
CA ILE A 204 -14.29 -29.71 3.73
C ILE A 204 -12.98 -29.06 4.14
N SER A 205 -11.85 -29.60 3.65
CA SER A 205 -10.52 -29.00 3.91
C SER A 205 -10.30 -27.72 3.08
N VAL A 206 -9.32 -26.90 3.50
CA VAL A 206 -8.90 -25.72 2.71
C VAL A 206 -8.55 -26.10 1.27
N LYS A 207 -7.83 -27.19 1.07
CA LYS A 207 -7.53 -27.73 -0.26
C LYS A 207 -8.81 -28.13 -1.04
N GLY A 208 -9.85 -28.59 -0.35
CA GLY A 208 -11.16 -28.86 -0.94
C GLY A 208 -11.87 -27.59 -1.40
N LEU A 209 -11.85 -26.54 -0.58
CA LEU A 209 -12.39 -25.21 -0.89
C LEU A 209 -11.68 -24.56 -2.09
N MET A 210 -10.36 -24.74 -2.20
CA MET A 210 -9.57 -24.22 -3.32
C MET A 210 -9.92 -24.83 -4.69
N ARG A 211 -10.71 -25.91 -4.74
CA ARG A 211 -11.25 -26.41 -6.02
C ARG A 211 -12.30 -25.46 -6.60
N TYR A 212 -12.98 -24.71 -5.74
CA TYR A 212 -14.01 -23.75 -6.10
C TYR A 212 -13.43 -22.31 -6.12
N LEU A 213 -12.65 -21.95 -5.11
CA LEU A 213 -11.97 -20.65 -4.98
C LEU A 213 -10.49 -20.84 -5.31
N LYS A 214 -10.12 -20.49 -6.54
CA LYS A 214 -8.78 -20.76 -7.09
C LYS A 214 -7.68 -19.90 -6.46
N GLY A 215 -8.03 -18.73 -5.95
CA GLY A 215 -7.12 -17.76 -5.35
C GLY A 215 -7.61 -16.33 -5.53
N PRO A 216 -6.77 -15.34 -5.20
CA PRO A 216 -7.12 -13.92 -5.33
C PRO A 216 -7.51 -13.53 -6.76
N ASP A 217 -8.38 -12.52 -6.86
CA ASP A 217 -8.82 -11.93 -8.13
C ASP A 217 -8.79 -10.40 -7.99
N PHE A 218 -7.68 -9.82 -8.40
CA PHE A 218 -7.46 -8.38 -8.25
C PHE A 218 -8.19 -7.59 -9.33
N PRO A 219 -8.75 -6.42 -8.99
CA PRO A 219 -9.41 -5.54 -9.96
C PRO A 219 -8.51 -5.11 -11.12
N THR A 220 -7.20 -5.01 -10.88
CA THR A 220 -6.19 -4.64 -11.86
C THR A 220 -5.77 -5.79 -12.78
N GLY A 221 -6.25 -7.01 -12.54
CA GLY A 221 -5.81 -8.20 -13.27
C GLY A 221 -4.42 -8.67 -12.83
N GLY A 222 -3.52 -8.85 -13.78
CA GLY A 222 -2.16 -9.34 -13.56
C GLY A 222 -2.05 -10.83 -13.29
N LEU A 223 -0.87 -11.26 -12.85
CA LEU A 223 -0.56 -12.66 -12.60
C LEU A 223 -0.12 -12.86 -11.15
N VAL A 224 -0.62 -13.93 -10.51
CA VAL A 224 -0.03 -14.50 -9.30
C VAL A 224 0.92 -15.60 -9.73
N VAL A 225 2.21 -15.46 -9.43
CA VAL A 225 3.27 -16.34 -9.99
C VAL A 225 3.83 -17.37 -9.00
N ASN A 226 3.23 -17.50 -7.83
CA ASN A 226 3.61 -18.49 -6.80
C ASN A 226 2.37 -19.27 -6.30
N LYS A 227 1.71 -19.96 -7.22
CA LYS A 227 0.47 -20.72 -6.97
C LYS A 227 0.61 -21.75 -5.85
N ASP A 228 1.75 -22.41 -5.75
CA ASP A 228 1.96 -23.48 -4.77
C ASP A 228 1.95 -22.98 -3.31
N ASP A 229 2.29 -21.69 -3.09
CA ASP A 229 2.26 -21.07 -1.77
C ASP A 229 0.84 -20.77 -1.28
N LEU A 230 -0.16 -20.71 -2.20
CA LEU A 230 -1.54 -20.35 -1.86
C LEU A 230 -2.17 -21.27 -0.82
N LEU A 231 -1.90 -22.57 -0.87
CA LEU A 231 -2.46 -23.52 0.09
C LEU A 231 -2.00 -23.16 1.51
N ASN A 232 -0.72 -22.95 1.71
CA ASN A 232 -0.17 -22.58 3.00
C ASN A 232 -0.70 -21.22 3.48
N ILE A 233 -0.83 -20.24 2.58
CA ILE A 233 -1.39 -18.91 2.88
C ILE A 233 -2.83 -19.03 3.38
N TYR A 234 -3.65 -19.85 2.72
CA TYR A 234 -5.04 -20.04 3.10
C TYR A 234 -5.25 -20.92 4.34
N GLU A 235 -4.30 -21.80 4.65
CA GLU A 235 -4.33 -22.58 5.88
C GLU A 235 -3.90 -21.75 7.10
N THR A 236 -2.88 -20.91 6.96
CA THR A 236 -2.32 -20.09 8.04
C THR A 236 -2.93 -18.69 8.15
N GLY A 237 -3.62 -18.21 7.13
CA GLY A 237 -4.12 -16.84 7.03
C GLY A 237 -3.02 -15.80 6.77
N SER A 238 -1.77 -16.19 6.54
CA SER A 238 -0.65 -15.27 6.34
C SER A 238 0.37 -15.77 5.32
N GLY A 239 1.03 -14.86 4.61
CA GLY A 239 2.07 -15.22 3.65
C GLY A 239 2.35 -14.11 2.64
N LYS A 240 3.04 -14.45 1.57
CA LYS A 240 3.44 -13.50 0.53
C LYS A 240 3.00 -14.01 -0.83
N LEU A 241 2.28 -13.18 -1.57
CA LEU A 241 1.94 -13.40 -2.97
C LEU A 241 2.91 -12.60 -3.84
N ARG A 242 3.43 -13.22 -4.89
CA ARG A 242 4.17 -12.50 -5.92
C ARG A 242 3.22 -12.15 -7.06
N LEU A 243 3.08 -10.85 -7.29
CA LEU A 243 2.21 -10.28 -8.32
C LEU A 243 3.06 -9.76 -9.47
N ARG A 244 2.71 -10.12 -10.69
CA ARG A 244 3.40 -9.69 -11.90
C ARG A 244 2.42 -9.01 -12.84
N GLY A 245 2.82 -7.86 -13.41
CA GLY A 245 2.05 -7.19 -14.46
C GLY A 245 2.07 -7.98 -15.77
N LYS A 246 1.06 -7.80 -16.59
CA LYS A 246 0.97 -8.40 -17.90
C LYS A 246 1.61 -7.50 -18.95
N VAL A 247 2.52 -8.08 -19.72
CA VAL A 247 3.28 -7.40 -20.78
C VAL A 247 2.96 -8.06 -22.11
N GLU A 248 2.66 -7.27 -23.13
CA GLU A 248 2.40 -7.71 -24.49
C GLU A 248 3.39 -7.05 -25.45
N VAL A 249 3.75 -7.75 -26.51
CA VAL A 249 4.65 -7.24 -27.55
C VAL A 249 3.82 -6.86 -28.76
N GLU A 250 3.82 -5.58 -29.11
CA GLU A 250 3.15 -5.09 -30.31
C GLU A 250 4.16 -4.73 -31.39
N LYS A 251 3.87 -5.06 -32.64
CA LYS A 251 4.67 -4.66 -33.80
C LYS A 251 4.17 -3.33 -34.37
N VAL A 252 5.07 -2.38 -34.53
CA VAL A 252 4.78 -1.05 -35.08
C VAL A 252 5.26 -0.93 -36.51
N LYS A 253 4.71 0.00 -37.28
CA LYS A 253 5.14 0.31 -38.64
C LYS A 253 6.67 0.57 -38.72
N GLY A 254 7.34 -0.05 -39.68
CA GLY A 254 8.80 0.09 -39.84
C GLY A 254 9.62 -1.02 -39.19
N GLY A 255 9.01 -2.11 -38.72
CA GLY A 255 9.69 -3.27 -38.12
C GLY A 255 10.22 -3.05 -36.70
N ARG A 256 9.79 -1.97 -36.03
CA ARG A 256 10.03 -1.73 -34.61
C ARG A 256 9.02 -2.52 -33.77
N GLN A 257 9.41 -2.79 -32.53
CA GLN A 257 8.55 -3.41 -31.52
C GLN A 257 8.31 -2.43 -30.39
N GLN A 258 7.22 -2.61 -29.68
CA GLN A 258 6.94 -1.92 -28.42
C GLN A 258 6.47 -2.93 -27.40
N LEU A 259 6.88 -2.74 -26.15
CA LEU A 259 6.35 -3.42 -25.00
C LEU A 259 5.16 -2.62 -24.45
N VAL A 260 4.03 -3.28 -24.32
CA VAL A 260 2.81 -2.67 -23.80
C VAL A 260 2.43 -3.37 -22.51
N ILE A 261 2.38 -2.63 -21.41
CA ILE A 261 1.88 -3.12 -20.14
C ILE A 261 0.39 -2.85 -20.12
N THR A 262 -0.41 -3.92 -20.12
CA THR A 262 -1.88 -3.87 -20.16
C THR A 262 -2.51 -4.10 -18.79
N GLU A 263 -1.82 -4.78 -17.88
CA GLU A 263 -2.26 -5.02 -16.50
C GLU A 263 -1.08 -4.83 -15.55
N ILE A 264 -1.34 -4.25 -14.38
CA ILE A 264 -0.33 -3.94 -13.37
C ILE A 264 -0.57 -4.72 -12.08
N PRO A 265 0.48 -5.01 -11.29
CA PRO A 265 0.29 -5.52 -9.95
C PRO A 265 -0.61 -4.60 -9.12
N TYR A 266 -1.50 -5.17 -8.31
CA TYR A 266 -2.40 -4.41 -7.45
C TYR A 266 -1.66 -3.45 -6.49
N THR A 267 -0.45 -3.80 -6.09
CA THR A 267 0.44 -2.96 -5.27
C THR A 267 0.99 -1.73 -6.01
N MET A 268 0.83 -1.67 -7.34
CA MET A 268 1.36 -0.58 -8.17
C MET A 268 0.34 0.55 -8.41
N ILE A 269 -0.88 0.44 -7.88
CA ILE A 269 -1.93 1.47 -8.00
C ILE A 269 -1.47 2.81 -7.41
N GLY A 270 -1.97 3.89 -8.00
CA GLY A 270 -1.77 5.26 -7.52
C GLY A 270 -0.39 5.81 -7.85
N ALA A 271 0.21 6.56 -6.94
CA ALA A 271 1.53 7.19 -7.13
C ALA A 271 2.67 6.22 -7.48
N ASN A 272 2.47 4.91 -7.32
CA ASN A 272 3.46 3.90 -7.68
C ASN A 272 3.59 3.71 -9.20
N ILE A 273 2.56 4.07 -10.00
CA ILE A 273 2.67 4.10 -11.47
C ILE A 273 3.72 5.15 -11.89
N GLY A 274 3.64 6.37 -11.32
CA GLY A 274 4.64 7.41 -11.57
C GLY A 274 6.05 7.01 -11.13
N LYS A 275 6.18 6.31 -10.00
CA LYS A 275 7.48 5.74 -9.57
C LYS A 275 8.01 4.72 -10.55
N PHE A 276 7.16 3.82 -11.04
CA PHE A 276 7.55 2.83 -12.06
C PHE A 276 8.08 3.50 -13.33
N LEU A 277 7.41 4.55 -13.83
CA LEU A 277 7.87 5.31 -15.00
C LEU A 277 9.26 5.91 -14.76
N ASN A 278 9.48 6.50 -13.58
CA ASN A 278 10.78 7.06 -13.18
C ASN A 278 11.86 5.97 -13.02
N ASP A 279 11.51 4.81 -12.46
CA ASP A 279 12.43 3.68 -12.35
C ASP A 279 12.89 3.21 -13.73
N VAL A 280 11.98 3.08 -14.69
CA VAL A 280 12.32 2.72 -16.07
C VAL A 280 13.19 3.80 -16.74
N ALA A 281 12.86 5.07 -16.59
CA ALA A 281 13.68 6.18 -17.10
C ALA A 281 15.10 6.13 -16.50
N SER A 282 15.23 5.88 -15.20
CA SER A 282 16.52 5.72 -14.52
C SER A 282 17.33 4.53 -15.05
N LEU A 283 16.69 3.42 -15.44
CA LEU A 283 17.39 2.29 -16.07
C LEU A 283 18.03 2.69 -17.41
N VAL A 284 17.37 3.57 -18.18
CA VAL A 284 17.90 4.10 -19.45
C VAL A 284 19.00 5.13 -19.18
N GLU A 285 18.79 6.09 -18.29
CA GLU A 285 19.76 7.14 -17.94
C GLU A 285 21.06 6.55 -17.37
N THR A 286 20.94 5.54 -16.50
CA THR A 286 22.10 4.86 -15.91
C THR A 286 22.73 3.82 -16.85
N LYS A 287 22.28 3.76 -18.13
CA LYS A 287 22.77 2.84 -19.17
C LYS A 287 22.72 1.37 -18.80
N LYS A 288 21.82 0.99 -17.88
CA LYS A 288 21.57 -0.43 -17.57
C LYS A 288 20.85 -1.14 -18.71
N THR A 289 20.07 -0.40 -19.48
CA THR A 289 19.55 -0.84 -20.78
C THR A 289 19.70 0.29 -21.80
N THR A 290 19.91 -0.10 -23.04
CA THR A 290 19.90 0.81 -24.21
C THR A 290 18.78 0.46 -25.17
N ASP A 291 17.96 -0.53 -24.83
CA ASP A 291 16.96 -1.11 -25.73
C ASP A 291 15.66 -0.31 -25.75
N ILE A 292 15.41 0.53 -24.74
CA ILE A 292 14.25 1.45 -24.65
C ILE A 292 14.62 2.79 -25.29
N VAL A 293 13.76 3.25 -26.19
CA VAL A 293 13.87 4.55 -26.85
C VAL A 293 13.05 5.61 -26.14
N ASP A 294 11.81 5.26 -25.78
CA ASP A 294 10.87 6.16 -25.13
C ASP A 294 9.90 5.36 -24.24
N ILE A 295 9.33 6.04 -23.23
CA ILE A 295 8.27 5.51 -22.37
C ILE A 295 7.12 6.50 -22.33
N SER A 296 5.90 6.04 -22.62
CA SER A 296 4.70 6.83 -22.57
C SER A 296 3.58 6.15 -21.80
N ASN A 297 2.87 6.91 -21.00
CA ASN A 297 1.64 6.45 -20.34
C ASN A 297 0.44 6.87 -21.18
N GLN A 298 -0.25 5.89 -21.74
CA GLN A 298 -1.44 6.05 -22.57
C GLN A 298 -2.69 5.48 -21.88
N SER A 299 -2.61 5.28 -20.58
CA SER A 299 -3.74 4.78 -19.78
C SER A 299 -4.93 5.70 -19.87
N SER A 300 -6.13 5.15 -19.88
CA SER A 300 -7.38 5.88 -20.01
C SER A 300 -8.49 5.19 -19.21
N LYS A 301 -9.73 5.65 -19.38
CA LYS A 301 -10.92 4.97 -18.81
C LYS A 301 -11.11 3.54 -19.35
N GLU A 302 -10.50 3.22 -20.47
CA GLU A 302 -10.57 1.86 -21.07
C GLU A 302 -9.60 0.88 -20.40
N GLY A 303 -8.64 1.35 -19.61
CA GLY A 303 -7.69 0.53 -18.87
C GLY A 303 -6.27 1.07 -18.87
N ILE A 304 -5.38 0.28 -18.28
CA ILE A 304 -3.94 0.56 -18.23
C ILE A 304 -3.32 0.29 -19.61
N ARG A 305 -2.54 1.25 -20.08
CA ARG A 305 -1.71 1.14 -21.28
C ARG A 305 -0.43 1.96 -21.11
N ILE A 306 0.62 1.29 -20.66
CA ILE A 306 1.96 1.90 -20.58
C ILE A 306 2.80 1.32 -21.70
N VAL A 307 3.34 2.18 -22.57
CA VAL A 307 4.05 1.79 -23.79
C VAL A 307 5.53 2.13 -23.66
N LEU A 308 6.39 1.15 -23.88
CA LEU A 308 7.83 1.32 -24.01
C LEU A 308 8.19 1.08 -25.47
N GLU A 309 8.67 2.12 -26.16
CA GLU A 309 9.19 2.00 -27.51
C GLU A 309 10.58 1.39 -27.51
N LEU A 310 10.79 0.36 -28.33
CA LEU A 310 12.03 -0.39 -28.35
C LEU A 310 12.87 -0.09 -29.59
N LYS A 311 14.18 -0.28 -29.47
CA LYS A 311 15.07 -0.33 -30.63
C LYS A 311 14.75 -1.57 -31.48
N LYS A 312 15.16 -1.50 -32.76
CA LYS A 312 14.87 -2.58 -33.73
C LYS A 312 15.42 -3.95 -33.34
N ASP A 313 16.58 -3.97 -32.67
CA ASP A 313 17.31 -5.18 -32.31
C ASP A 313 17.26 -5.42 -30.77
N ALA A 314 16.21 -4.93 -30.09
CA ALA A 314 16.04 -5.08 -28.66
C ALA A 314 15.77 -6.53 -28.28
N ASP A 315 16.45 -7.01 -27.23
CA ASP A 315 16.16 -8.29 -26.59
C ASP A 315 14.97 -8.14 -25.66
N VAL A 316 13.80 -8.45 -26.20
CA VAL A 316 12.50 -8.23 -25.53
C VAL A 316 12.36 -9.11 -24.29
N GLU A 317 12.84 -10.35 -24.34
CA GLU A 317 12.70 -11.29 -23.22
C GLU A 317 13.59 -10.86 -22.05
N ASN A 318 14.86 -10.58 -22.32
CA ASN A 318 15.79 -10.11 -21.29
C ASN A 318 15.37 -8.76 -20.72
N LEU A 319 14.84 -7.85 -21.55
CA LEU A 319 14.31 -6.56 -21.10
C LEU A 319 13.08 -6.75 -20.18
N THR A 320 12.16 -7.63 -20.54
CA THR A 320 10.98 -7.92 -19.71
C THR A 320 11.39 -8.51 -18.36
N ASN A 321 12.35 -9.45 -18.35
CA ASN A 321 12.90 -10.02 -17.13
C ASN A 321 13.61 -8.97 -16.26
N MET A 322 14.33 -8.03 -16.90
CA MET A 322 14.94 -6.91 -16.20
C MET A 322 13.90 -6.00 -15.56
N LEU A 323 12.80 -5.68 -16.26
CA LEU A 323 11.70 -4.88 -15.71
C LEU A 323 11.08 -5.57 -14.48
N TYR A 324 10.81 -6.88 -14.54
CA TYR A 324 10.32 -7.64 -13.39
C TYR A 324 11.29 -7.62 -12.20
N LYS A 325 12.60 -7.72 -12.44
CA LYS A 325 13.61 -7.80 -11.37
C LYS A 325 13.99 -6.43 -10.78
N LYS A 326 13.93 -5.35 -11.57
CA LYS A 326 14.45 -4.03 -11.18
C LYS A 326 13.39 -2.98 -10.95
N THR A 327 12.13 -3.27 -11.23
CA THR A 327 11.00 -2.34 -11.05
C THR A 327 9.87 -3.01 -10.28
N ARG A 328 8.81 -2.27 -10.00
CA ARG A 328 7.59 -2.79 -9.35
C ARG A 328 6.64 -3.54 -10.30
N LEU A 329 7.05 -3.82 -11.52
CA LEU A 329 6.25 -4.63 -12.45
C LEU A 329 6.09 -6.08 -11.95
N GLU A 330 7.01 -6.58 -11.15
CA GLU A 330 6.80 -7.69 -10.23
C GLU A 330 6.98 -7.18 -8.79
N ASP A 331 5.98 -7.40 -7.94
CA ASP A 331 5.98 -6.93 -6.56
C ASP A 331 5.34 -7.97 -5.63
N THR A 332 5.56 -7.81 -4.34
CA THR A 332 5.06 -8.72 -3.32
C THR A 332 3.87 -8.12 -2.60
N PHE A 333 2.74 -8.84 -2.58
CA PHE A 333 1.59 -8.54 -1.74
C PHE A 333 1.67 -9.40 -0.46
N GLY A 334 1.84 -8.74 0.69
CA GLY A 334 1.82 -9.42 1.99
C GLY A 334 0.37 -9.73 2.38
N VAL A 335 0.04 -11.02 2.53
CA VAL A 335 -1.28 -11.46 3.01
C VAL A 335 -1.24 -11.57 4.53
N ASN A 336 -2.22 -10.98 5.18
CA ASN A 336 -2.54 -11.19 6.59
C ASN A 336 -4.06 -11.09 6.77
N MET A 337 -4.72 -12.23 6.92
CA MET A 337 -6.18 -12.34 7.00
C MET A 337 -6.66 -12.07 8.44
N LEU A 338 -6.25 -10.91 8.97
CA LEU A 338 -6.62 -10.44 10.31
C LEU A 338 -7.96 -9.73 10.26
N ALA A 339 -8.92 -10.19 11.06
CA ALA A 339 -10.23 -9.59 11.19
C ALA A 339 -10.72 -9.65 12.64
N VAL A 340 -11.79 -8.92 12.96
CA VAL A 340 -12.47 -9.04 14.25
C VAL A 340 -13.44 -10.21 14.17
N ALA A 341 -13.18 -11.26 14.96
CA ALA A 341 -14.06 -12.41 15.17
C ALA A 341 -14.42 -12.47 16.65
N ASP A 342 -15.69 -12.60 16.97
CA ASP A 342 -16.20 -12.67 18.36
C ASP A 342 -15.65 -11.57 19.29
N GLY A 343 -15.51 -10.35 18.73
CA GLY A 343 -15.00 -9.19 19.47
C GLY A 343 -13.49 -9.18 19.72
N ARG A 344 -12.71 -10.06 19.05
CA ARG A 344 -11.26 -10.16 19.16
C ARG A 344 -10.58 -10.12 17.79
N PRO A 345 -9.38 -9.53 17.69
CA PRO A 345 -8.62 -9.61 16.47
C PRO A 345 -7.97 -10.98 16.31
N GLU A 346 -8.26 -11.68 15.24
CA GLU A 346 -7.71 -13.00 14.92
C GLU A 346 -7.24 -13.09 13.48
N THR A 347 -6.12 -13.79 13.25
CA THR A 347 -5.68 -14.17 11.91
C THR A 347 -6.38 -15.46 11.52
N LEU A 348 -7.23 -15.40 10.54
CA LEU A 348 -8.14 -16.47 10.15
C LEU A 348 -7.64 -17.19 8.90
N SER A 349 -7.80 -18.51 8.87
CA SER A 349 -7.67 -19.32 7.66
C SER A 349 -8.86 -19.05 6.72
N LEU A 350 -8.71 -19.41 5.43
CA LEU A 350 -9.81 -19.32 4.47
C LEU A 350 -11.06 -20.05 4.95
N LYS A 351 -10.89 -21.24 5.54
CA LYS A 351 -12.01 -22.04 6.07
C LYS A 351 -12.72 -21.31 7.20
N GLN A 352 -11.98 -20.76 8.16
CA GLN A 352 -12.55 -20.03 9.29
C GLN A 352 -13.33 -18.77 8.84
N VAL A 353 -12.82 -18.03 7.86
CA VAL A 353 -13.56 -16.87 7.30
C VAL A 353 -14.91 -17.31 6.72
N ILE A 354 -14.93 -18.42 5.96
CA ILE A 354 -16.17 -18.98 5.39
C ILE A 354 -17.09 -19.49 6.50
N GLU A 355 -16.56 -20.17 7.51
CA GLU A 355 -17.29 -20.68 8.65
C GLU A 355 -18.02 -19.58 9.42
N HIS A 356 -17.30 -18.55 9.89
CA HIS A 356 -17.92 -17.42 10.57
C HIS A 356 -18.99 -16.72 9.73
N HIS A 357 -18.75 -16.60 8.41
CA HIS A 357 -19.75 -16.02 7.53
C HIS A 357 -21.00 -16.90 7.39
N VAL A 358 -20.84 -18.21 7.23
CA VAL A 358 -21.95 -19.16 7.11
C VAL A 358 -22.78 -19.16 8.40
N ASP A 359 -22.14 -19.25 9.57
CA ASP A 359 -22.80 -19.18 10.88
C ASP A 359 -23.63 -17.88 10.99
N PHE A 360 -23.06 -16.77 10.58
CA PHE A 360 -23.75 -15.47 10.57
C PHE A 360 -24.94 -15.45 9.60
N VAL A 361 -24.81 -16.00 8.40
CA VAL A 361 -25.93 -16.08 7.44
C VAL A 361 -27.06 -16.97 7.98
N PHE A 362 -26.74 -18.08 8.64
CA PHE A 362 -27.72 -18.91 9.30
C PHE A 362 -28.47 -18.16 10.42
N GLU A 363 -27.73 -17.38 11.25
CA GLU A 363 -28.35 -16.55 12.28
C GLU A 363 -29.30 -15.51 11.67
N VAL A 364 -28.82 -14.74 10.68
CA VAL A 364 -29.61 -13.71 9.98
C VAL A 364 -30.86 -14.32 9.35
N THR A 365 -30.73 -15.45 8.67
CA THR A 365 -31.83 -16.15 8.03
C THR A 365 -32.84 -16.67 9.04
N THR A 366 -32.36 -17.26 10.15
CA THR A 366 -33.21 -17.70 11.25
C THR A 366 -34.03 -16.54 11.82
N ARG A 367 -33.39 -15.41 12.12
CA ARG A 367 -34.04 -14.19 12.64
C ARG A 367 -35.07 -13.63 11.66
N LYS A 368 -34.74 -13.63 10.34
CA LYS A 368 -35.64 -13.21 9.27
C LYS A 368 -36.92 -14.06 9.29
N TYR A 369 -36.77 -15.38 9.23
CA TYR A 369 -37.96 -16.27 9.16
C TYR A 369 -38.77 -16.32 10.47
N LYS A 370 -38.13 -16.16 11.64
CA LYS A 370 -38.84 -15.96 12.92
C LYS A 370 -39.71 -14.70 12.88
N THR A 371 -39.17 -13.59 12.38
CA THR A 371 -39.93 -12.34 12.26
C THR A 371 -41.07 -12.45 11.24
N LEU A 372 -40.81 -13.08 10.10
CA LEU A 372 -41.86 -13.34 9.09
C LEU A 372 -42.95 -14.27 9.62
N LEU A 373 -42.56 -15.35 10.29
CA LEU A 373 -43.51 -16.27 10.92
C LEU A 373 -44.37 -15.56 11.96
N GLY A 374 -43.77 -14.74 12.83
CA GLY A 374 -44.52 -13.93 13.80
C GLY A 374 -45.59 -13.05 13.14
N LYS A 375 -45.21 -12.33 12.08
CA LYS A 375 -46.17 -11.50 11.31
C LYS A 375 -47.26 -12.33 10.65
N GLU A 376 -46.97 -13.51 10.09
CA GLU A 376 -47.98 -14.38 9.50
C GLU A 376 -48.88 -15.01 10.56
N LEU A 377 -48.40 -15.34 11.74
CA LEU A 377 -49.18 -15.80 12.88
C LEU A 377 -50.18 -14.74 13.39
N GLU A 378 -49.72 -13.48 13.54
CA GLU A 378 -50.58 -12.35 13.87
C GLU A 378 -51.67 -12.15 12.79
N LYS A 379 -51.26 -12.22 11.49
CA LYS A 379 -52.19 -12.12 10.37
C LYS A 379 -53.21 -13.26 10.37
N LYS A 380 -52.78 -14.50 10.64
CA LYS A 380 -53.63 -15.68 10.80
C LYS A 380 -54.66 -15.47 11.89
N GLU A 381 -54.25 -15.03 13.08
CA GLU A 381 -55.12 -14.75 14.22
C GLU A 381 -56.24 -13.76 13.82
N ILE A 382 -55.87 -12.66 13.13
CA ILE A 382 -56.86 -11.69 12.66
C ILE A 382 -57.80 -12.28 11.61
N GLN A 383 -57.31 -13.02 10.62
CA GLN A 383 -58.08 -13.64 9.55
C GLN A 383 -59.06 -14.67 10.11
N GLU A 384 -58.65 -15.55 11.03
CA GLU A 384 -59.50 -16.48 11.72
C GLU A 384 -60.66 -15.79 12.46
N GLY A 385 -60.35 -14.68 13.12
CA GLY A 385 -61.38 -13.86 13.79
C GLY A 385 -62.37 -13.23 12.82
N LEU A 386 -61.92 -12.73 11.68
CA LEU A 386 -62.79 -12.14 10.65
C LEU A 386 -63.67 -13.22 9.95
N ILE A 387 -63.12 -14.39 9.63
CA ILE A 387 -63.90 -15.50 9.05
C ILE A 387 -65.00 -15.91 10.04
N LYS A 388 -64.61 -16.14 11.32
CA LYS A 388 -65.56 -16.49 12.37
C LYS A 388 -66.60 -15.41 12.62
N ALA A 389 -66.21 -14.11 12.49
CA ALA A 389 -67.15 -12.99 12.59
C ALA A 389 -68.15 -12.96 11.44
N CYS A 390 -67.78 -13.35 10.22
CA CYS A 390 -68.70 -13.46 9.09
C CYS A 390 -69.79 -14.47 9.35
N ASP A 391 -69.51 -15.62 10.00
CA ASP A 391 -70.46 -16.64 10.34
C ASP A 391 -71.52 -16.16 11.35
N VAL A 392 -71.10 -15.23 12.28
CA VAL A 392 -72.01 -14.70 13.35
C VAL A 392 -72.30 -13.21 13.15
N ILE A 393 -72.29 -12.76 11.91
CA ILE A 393 -72.31 -11.30 11.61
C ILE A 393 -73.55 -10.63 12.10
N ASN A 394 -74.74 -11.30 12.01
CA ASN A 394 -76.06 -10.78 12.48
C ASN A 394 -76.03 -10.51 14.00
N LEU A 395 -75.35 -11.37 14.78
CA LEU A 395 -75.17 -11.20 16.21
C LEU A 395 -74.23 -10.01 16.52
N ILE A 396 -73.16 -9.90 15.76
CA ILE A 396 -72.20 -8.78 15.90
C ILE A 396 -72.89 -7.44 15.59
N ILE A 397 -73.70 -7.34 14.54
CA ILE A 397 -74.46 -6.16 14.21
C ILE A 397 -75.49 -5.84 15.35
N GLU A 398 -76.08 -6.83 15.97
CA GLU A 398 -76.99 -6.67 17.07
C GLU A 398 -76.27 -6.10 18.33
N ILE A 399 -75.08 -6.64 18.66
CA ILE A 399 -74.21 -6.16 19.72
C ILE A 399 -73.80 -4.70 19.47
N LEU A 400 -73.35 -4.38 18.24
CA LEU A 400 -72.95 -3.02 17.85
C LEU A 400 -74.09 -2.00 18.03
N ARG A 401 -75.32 -2.34 17.59
CA ARG A 401 -76.48 -1.48 17.70
C ARG A 401 -77.03 -1.37 19.13
N GLY A 402 -76.81 -2.39 19.95
CA GLY A 402 -77.27 -2.45 21.34
C GLY A 402 -76.35 -1.80 22.35
N SER A 403 -75.12 -1.58 21.96
CA SER A 403 -74.04 -1.04 22.82
C SER A 403 -73.99 0.48 22.78
N LYS A 404 -73.46 1.09 23.86
CA LYS A 404 -73.31 2.55 24.02
C LYS A 404 -71.90 3.05 23.72
N SER A 405 -70.92 2.17 23.73
CA SER A 405 -69.47 2.52 23.51
C SER A 405 -68.73 1.40 22.81
N ARG A 406 -67.61 1.73 22.13
CA ARG A 406 -66.68 0.78 21.51
C ARG A 406 -66.12 -0.21 22.53
N ASP A 407 -65.78 0.25 23.72
CA ASP A 407 -65.23 -0.58 24.81
C ASP A 407 -66.21 -1.63 25.30
N GLN A 408 -67.51 -1.28 25.36
CA GLN A 408 -68.57 -2.21 25.71
C GLN A 408 -68.71 -3.35 24.65
N VAL A 409 -68.64 -3.01 23.37
CA VAL A 409 -68.63 -4.00 22.29
C VAL A 409 -67.39 -4.90 22.40
N LYS A 410 -66.21 -4.28 22.61
CA LYS A 410 -64.96 -5.05 22.71
C LYS A 410 -65.00 -6.03 23.90
N LYS A 411 -65.46 -5.60 25.07
CA LYS A 411 -65.66 -6.50 26.22
C LYS A 411 -66.65 -7.62 25.98
N CYS A 412 -67.73 -7.34 25.24
CA CYS A 412 -68.68 -8.38 24.87
C CYS A 412 -68.08 -9.41 23.91
N LEU A 413 -67.31 -8.97 22.93
CA LEU A 413 -66.67 -9.87 21.95
C LEU A 413 -65.54 -10.72 22.58
N VAL A 414 -64.77 -10.15 23.53
CA VAL A 414 -63.63 -10.84 24.15
C VAL A 414 -64.05 -11.67 25.37
N GLU A 415 -64.79 -11.07 26.29
CA GLU A 415 -65.10 -11.63 27.60
C GLU A 415 -66.56 -12.20 27.70
N GLY A 416 -67.37 -11.94 26.67
CA GLY A 416 -68.79 -12.33 26.71
C GLY A 416 -69.63 -11.52 27.67
N ILE A 417 -69.17 -10.30 28.12
CA ILE A 417 -69.92 -9.43 29.01
C ILE A 417 -71.06 -8.76 28.26
N THR A 418 -72.29 -9.08 28.63
CA THR A 418 -73.51 -8.59 27.96
C THR A 418 -74.22 -7.47 28.75
N GLU A 419 -73.68 -7.07 29.91
CA GLU A 419 -74.23 -6.02 30.76
C GLU A 419 -74.35 -4.66 30.03
N GLY A 420 -75.58 -4.10 30.08
CA GLY A 420 -75.85 -2.80 29.47
C GLY A 420 -76.06 -2.83 27.96
N ILE A 421 -75.97 -3.98 27.26
CA ILE A 421 -76.22 -4.15 25.83
C ILE A 421 -77.70 -4.54 25.62
N ARG A 422 -78.35 -3.88 24.68
CA ARG A 422 -79.74 -4.22 24.30
C ARG A 422 -79.81 -5.29 23.24
N PHE A 423 -80.26 -6.50 23.58
CA PHE A 423 -80.45 -7.61 22.63
C PHE A 423 -81.88 -7.71 22.19
N LYS A 424 -82.16 -8.21 21.01
CA LYS A 424 -83.49 -8.49 20.47
C LYS A 424 -84.10 -9.72 21.11
N SER A 425 -83.30 -10.71 21.51
CA SER A 425 -83.74 -11.95 22.10
C SER A 425 -82.83 -12.45 23.22
N LYS A 426 -83.38 -13.26 24.17
CA LYS A 426 -82.56 -13.98 25.17
C LYS A 426 -81.62 -15.02 24.53
N ALA A 427 -81.97 -15.51 23.34
CA ALA A 427 -81.12 -16.42 22.59
C ALA A 427 -79.84 -15.72 22.07
N SER A 428 -79.97 -14.48 21.54
CA SER A 428 -78.86 -13.63 21.10
C SER A 428 -77.96 -13.25 22.30
N GLU A 429 -78.54 -12.89 23.44
CA GLU A 429 -77.75 -12.63 24.64
C GLU A 429 -76.96 -13.84 25.11
N LYS A 430 -77.55 -15.04 25.08
CA LYS A 430 -76.83 -16.29 25.44
C LYS A 430 -75.75 -16.63 24.44
N ALA A 431 -76.00 -16.39 23.15
CA ALA A 431 -75.01 -16.60 22.09
C ALA A 431 -73.85 -15.60 22.23
N ALA A 432 -74.13 -14.34 22.59
CA ALA A 432 -73.09 -13.33 22.82
C ALA A 432 -72.14 -13.67 23.98
N LYS A 433 -72.71 -14.28 25.05
CA LYS A 433 -71.88 -14.78 26.20
C LYS A 433 -70.88 -15.86 25.83
N ASN A 434 -71.09 -16.55 24.71
CA ASN A 434 -70.21 -17.60 24.25
C ASN A 434 -69.18 -17.15 23.22
N LEU A 435 -69.20 -15.83 22.89
CA LEU A 435 -68.18 -15.25 22.02
C LEU A 435 -66.87 -15.15 22.76
N LYS A 436 -65.78 -15.61 22.16
CA LYS A 436 -64.41 -15.57 22.72
C LYS A 436 -63.46 -15.21 21.56
N PHE A 437 -63.48 -13.93 21.22
CA PHE A 437 -62.49 -13.39 20.32
C PHE A 437 -61.28 -12.88 21.10
N THR A 438 -60.11 -12.82 20.48
CA THR A 438 -58.97 -12.13 21.09
C THR A 438 -59.13 -10.60 20.99
N GLU A 439 -58.36 -9.84 21.70
CA GLU A 439 -58.39 -8.38 21.61
C GLU A 439 -58.06 -7.86 20.19
N ASN A 440 -57.09 -8.49 19.54
CA ASN A 440 -56.70 -8.16 18.17
C ASN A 440 -57.84 -8.47 17.17
N GLN A 441 -58.48 -9.64 17.32
CA GLN A 441 -59.67 -10.02 16.54
C GLN A 441 -60.83 -9.06 16.75
N ALA A 442 -61.16 -8.73 18.00
CA ALA A 442 -62.25 -7.80 18.32
C ALA A 442 -61.96 -6.41 17.74
N THR A 443 -60.74 -5.95 17.78
CA THR A 443 -60.34 -4.67 17.19
C THR A 443 -60.49 -4.70 15.68
N ALA A 444 -60.01 -5.76 15.00
CA ALA A 444 -60.14 -5.92 13.56
C ALA A 444 -61.60 -6.00 13.09
N ILE A 445 -62.45 -6.68 13.88
CA ILE A 445 -63.92 -6.77 13.61
C ILE A 445 -64.54 -5.36 13.71
N LEU A 446 -64.20 -4.57 14.71
CA LEU A 446 -64.70 -3.21 14.90
C LEU A 446 -64.23 -2.22 13.78
N GLU A 447 -63.13 -2.51 13.14
CA GLU A 447 -62.56 -1.71 12.04
C GLU A 447 -62.92 -2.26 10.66
N MET A 448 -63.67 -3.39 10.62
CA MET A 448 -64.06 -4.02 9.38
C MET A 448 -65.04 -3.12 8.59
N ARG A 449 -64.73 -2.93 7.31
CA ARG A 449 -65.60 -2.18 6.38
C ARG A 449 -66.74 -3.06 5.90
N LEU A 450 -67.92 -2.48 5.80
CA LEU A 450 -69.15 -3.20 5.46
C LEU A 450 -69.10 -3.94 4.11
N TYR A 451 -68.37 -3.46 3.11
CA TYR A 451 -68.24 -4.11 1.84
C TYR A 451 -67.58 -5.52 1.92
N ARG A 452 -66.74 -5.75 2.94
CA ARG A 452 -66.11 -7.06 3.19
C ARG A 452 -67.06 -8.16 3.57
N LEU A 453 -68.34 -7.87 3.73
CA LEU A 453 -69.40 -8.85 3.95
C LEU A 453 -70.02 -9.38 2.65
N ILE A 454 -69.60 -8.94 1.49
CA ILE A 454 -69.99 -9.43 0.19
C ILE A 454 -69.36 -10.81 -0.03
N GLY A 455 -70.12 -11.78 -0.60
CA GLY A 455 -69.65 -13.17 -0.75
C GLY A 455 -68.31 -13.33 -1.47
N LEU A 456 -68.09 -12.53 -2.52
CA LEU A 456 -66.77 -12.51 -3.20
C LEU A 456 -65.59 -12.05 -2.29
N GLU A 457 -65.84 -11.15 -1.36
CA GLU A 457 -64.81 -10.69 -0.40
C GLU A 457 -64.52 -11.76 0.68
N ILE A 458 -65.52 -12.57 1.05
CA ILE A 458 -65.36 -13.70 1.96
C ILE A 458 -64.49 -14.80 1.31
N GLU A 459 -64.74 -15.10 0.03
CA GLU A 459 -63.91 -16.04 -0.75
C GLU A 459 -62.46 -15.52 -0.87
N ALA A 460 -62.27 -14.23 -1.11
CA ALA A 460 -60.94 -13.58 -1.12
C ALA A 460 -60.24 -13.69 0.23
N LEU A 461 -60.94 -13.46 1.35
CA LEU A 461 -60.43 -13.62 2.69
C LEU A 461 -59.99 -15.05 3.00
N GLN A 462 -60.77 -16.05 2.54
CA GLN A 462 -60.42 -17.45 2.67
C GLN A 462 -59.18 -17.79 1.84
N ALA A 463 -59.06 -17.29 0.61
CA ALA A 463 -57.88 -17.49 -0.22
C ALA A 463 -56.63 -16.83 0.40
N GLU A 464 -56.76 -15.62 1.00
CA GLU A 464 -55.69 -14.97 1.75
C GLU A 464 -55.27 -15.80 2.98
N TYR A 465 -56.24 -16.39 3.71
CA TYR A 465 -55.97 -17.28 4.84
C TYR A 465 -55.22 -18.54 4.43
N ASP A 466 -55.65 -19.19 3.34
CA ASP A 466 -54.98 -20.37 2.80
C ASP A 466 -53.52 -20.05 2.37
N GLN A 467 -53.30 -18.87 1.81
CA GLN A 467 -51.93 -18.43 1.50
C GLN A 467 -51.09 -18.16 2.76
N THR A 468 -51.70 -17.53 3.79
CA THR A 468 -51.06 -17.34 5.09
C THR A 468 -50.66 -18.67 5.72
N MET A 469 -51.53 -19.69 5.68
CA MET A 469 -51.24 -21.04 6.19
C MET A 469 -50.11 -21.72 5.41
N LYS A 470 -50.03 -21.55 4.10
CA LYS A 470 -48.89 -22.04 3.30
C LYS A 470 -47.59 -21.36 3.67
N ASN A 471 -47.62 -20.03 3.87
CA ASN A 471 -46.43 -19.27 4.29
C ASN A 471 -45.95 -19.75 5.67
N ILE A 472 -46.86 -19.90 6.64
CA ILE A 472 -46.57 -20.42 7.98
C ILE A 472 -45.89 -21.79 7.89
N ALA A 473 -46.49 -22.73 7.16
CA ALA A 473 -45.94 -24.08 7.00
C ALA A 473 -44.53 -24.06 6.37
N SER A 474 -44.34 -23.22 5.36
CA SER A 474 -43.03 -23.03 4.73
C SER A 474 -41.99 -22.43 5.69
N TYR A 475 -42.37 -21.40 6.47
CA TYR A 475 -41.44 -20.76 7.40
C TYR A 475 -41.12 -21.67 8.60
N GLU A 476 -42.09 -22.46 9.08
CA GLU A 476 -41.88 -23.48 10.12
C GLU A 476 -40.96 -24.59 9.60
N ASP A 477 -41.10 -25.05 8.37
CA ASP A 477 -40.20 -26.03 7.77
C ASP A 477 -38.77 -25.48 7.66
N ILE A 478 -38.59 -24.28 7.15
CA ILE A 478 -37.27 -23.62 7.06
C ILE A 478 -36.61 -23.48 8.44
N LEU A 479 -37.38 -23.16 9.48
CA LEU A 479 -36.87 -22.96 10.83
C LEU A 479 -36.52 -24.27 11.56
N ASN A 480 -37.24 -25.36 11.27
CA ASN A 480 -37.11 -26.64 11.98
C ASN A 480 -36.33 -27.70 11.19
N ASN A 481 -36.10 -27.50 9.90
CA ASN A 481 -35.41 -28.42 9.03
C ASN A 481 -34.10 -27.78 8.50
N TYR A 482 -32.98 -28.34 8.87
CA TYR A 482 -31.64 -27.84 8.47
C TYR A 482 -31.48 -27.85 6.93
N ASP A 483 -31.95 -28.91 6.26
CA ASP A 483 -31.82 -29.03 4.81
C ASP A 483 -32.61 -27.94 4.09
N SER A 484 -33.87 -27.67 4.52
CA SER A 484 -34.69 -26.59 3.97
C SER A 484 -34.06 -25.21 4.18
N MET A 485 -33.42 -24.98 5.34
CA MET A 485 -32.68 -23.76 5.60
C MET A 485 -31.48 -23.63 4.65
N CYS A 486 -30.70 -24.70 4.46
CA CYS A 486 -29.58 -24.73 3.50
C CYS A 486 -30.03 -24.46 2.07
N GLU A 487 -31.16 -25.04 1.63
CA GLU A 487 -31.69 -24.83 0.29
C GLU A 487 -32.01 -23.35 0.05
N VAL A 488 -32.69 -22.69 0.97
CA VAL A 488 -33.05 -21.27 0.86
C VAL A 488 -31.80 -20.40 0.77
N ILE A 489 -30.79 -20.65 1.63
CA ILE A 489 -29.53 -19.91 1.60
C ILE A 489 -28.79 -20.14 0.27
N ILE A 490 -28.76 -21.37 -0.22
CA ILE A 490 -28.11 -21.71 -1.50
C ILE A 490 -28.84 -21.04 -2.68
N GLU A 491 -30.18 -21.01 -2.69
CA GLU A 491 -30.97 -20.34 -3.72
C GLU A 491 -30.70 -18.82 -3.74
N GLU A 492 -30.65 -18.17 -2.56
CA GLU A 492 -30.28 -16.75 -2.47
C GLU A 492 -28.85 -16.52 -3.01
N LEU A 493 -27.89 -17.36 -2.66
CA LEU A 493 -26.51 -17.27 -3.15
C LEU A 493 -26.43 -17.50 -4.68
N ASP A 494 -27.19 -18.42 -5.24
CA ASP A 494 -27.26 -18.67 -6.68
C ASP A 494 -27.86 -17.47 -7.44
N GLY A 495 -28.86 -16.84 -6.86
CA GLY A 495 -29.41 -15.58 -7.38
C GLY A 495 -28.37 -14.47 -7.43
N ILE A 496 -27.64 -14.26 -6.33
CA ILE A 496 -26.56 -13.27 -6.24
C ILE A 496 -25.45 -13.59 -7.25
N LYS A 497 -25.01 -14.84 -7.33
CA LYS A 497 -24.00 -15.27 -8.29
C LYS A 497 -24.44 -14.99 -9.73
N LYS A 498 -25.67 -15.35 -10.09
CA LYS A 498 -26.21 -15.16 -11.44
C LYS A 498 -26.23 -13.69 -11.86
N GLU A 499 -26.56 -12.80 -10.94
CA GLU A 499 -26.72 -11.37 -11.23
C GLU A 499 -25.41 -10.60 -11.18
N TYR A 500 -24.53 -10.90 -10.19
CA TYR A 500 -23.38 -10.05 -9.88
C TYR A 500 -22.01 -10.68 -10.19
N SER A 501 -21.92 -11.96 -10.60
CA SER A 501 -20.62 -12.54 -10.91
C SER A 501 -19.99 -11.96 -12.17
N THR A 502 -18.67 -11.87 -12.16
CA THR A 502 -17.88 -11.44 -13.31
C THR A 502 -16.81 -12.49 -13.63
N LYS A 503 -16.28 -12.46 -14.84
CA LYS A 503 -15.16 -13.32 -15.20
C LYS A 503 -13.93 -12.95 -14.36
N ARG A 504 -13.14 -13.97 -13.99
CA ARG A 504 -11.84 -13.79 -13.33
C ARG A 504 -10.92 -12.93 -14.21
N ARG A 505 -10.20 -12.00 -13.57
CA ARG A 505 -9.23 -11.11 -14.20
C ARG A 505 -7.80 -11.61 -13.96
N THR A 506 -7.46 -11.98 -12.73
CA THR A 506 -6.11 -12.40 -12.34
C THR A 506 -5.82 -13.84 -12.77
N VAL A 507 -4.72 -14.06 -13.45
CA VAL A 507 -4.21 -15.39 -13.79
C VAL A 507 -3.36 -15.92 -12.63
N ILE A 508 -3.50 -17.22 -12.33
CA ILE A 508 -2.78 -17.86 -11.22
C ILE A 508 -1.98 -19.03 -11.78
N GLU A 509 -0.66 -18.94 -11.68
CA GLU A 509 0.26 -19.94 -12.18
C GLU A 509 1.54 -20.00 -11.34
N ASN A 510 2.39 -20.98 -11.57
CA ASN A 510 3.76 -20.95 -11.11
C ASN A 510 4.63 -20.43 -12.25
N ALA A 511 5.36 -19.36 -12.02
CA ALA A 511 6.35 -18.87 -12.95
C ALA A 511 7.75 -18.93 -12.32
N GLU A 512 8.73 -19.22 -13.15
CA GLU A 512 10.13 -19.14 -12.74
C GLU A 512 10.48 -17.71 -12.32
N GLU A 513 11.47 -17.60 -11.45
CA GLU A 513 12.03 -16.29 -11.11
C GLU A 513 12.57 -15.63 -12.38
N ALA A 514 12.24 -14.36 -12.59
CA ALA A 514 12.77 -13.61 -13.71
C ALA A 514 14.30 -13.56 -13.60
N VAL A 515 14.98 -14.21 -14.52
CA VAL A 515 16.45 -14.21 -14.65
C VAL A 515 16.78 -13.27 -15.79
N TYR A 516 17.48 -12.17 -15.49
CA TYR A 516 17.96 -11.28 -16.51
C TYR A 516 19.49 -11.33 -16.57
N GLU A 517 20.03 -11.40 -17.77
CA GLU A 517 21.47 -11.32 -17.99
C GLU A 517 21.86 -9.86 -18.14
N GLU A 518 22.69 -9.37 -17.22
CA GLU A 518 23.29 -8.04 -17.34
C GLU A 518 24.23 -8.09 -18.56
N LYS A 519 23.89 -7.35 -19.62
CA LYS A 519 24.82 -7.19 -20.75
C LYS A 519 26.11 -6.61 -20.19
N LYS A 520 27.16 -7.45 -20.02
CA LYS A 520 28.48 -6.97 -19.63
C LYS A 520 28.90 -5.98 -20.71
N MET A 521 29.20 -4.75 -20.32
CA MET A 521 29.82 -3.78 -21.23
C MET A 521 31.08 -4.44 -21.79
N GLU A 522 31.24 -4.43 -23.11
CA GLU A 522 32.51 -4.84 -23.71
C GLU A 522 33.62 -4.02 -23.07
N GLU A 523 34.57 -4.74 -22.46
CA GLU A 523 35.72 -4.10 -21.82
C GLU A 523 36.61 -3.53 -22.92
N THR A 524 36.71 -2.22 -22.96
CA THR A 524 37.55 -1.48 -23.89
C THR A 524 38.52 -0.60 -23.14
N GLU A 525 39.77 -0.60 -23.57
CA GLU A 525 40.79 0.29 -23.05
C GLU A 525 40.59 1.69 -23.64
N VAL A 526 40.51 2.69 -22.77
CA VAL A 526 40.31 4.11 -23.11
C VAL A 526 41.39 4.98 -22.46
N CYS A 527 41.67 6.13 -23.05
CA CYS A 527 42.57 7.09 -22.47
C CYS A 527 41.80 8.21 -21.79
N PHE A 528 42.05 8.35 -20.50
CA PHE A 528 41.49 9.44 -19.67
C PHE A 528 42.38 10.69 -19.81
N LEU A 529 41.73 11.83 -20.02
CA LEU A 529 42.38 13.15 -20.08
C LEU A 529 41.65 14.09 -19.14
N MET A 530 42.40 14.83 -18.33
CA MET A 530 41.90 15.90 -17.47
C MET A 530 42.78 17.13 -17.58
N ASP A 531 42.19 18.26 -17.94
CA ASP A 531 42.90 19.53 -18.03
C ASP A 531 43.08 20.16 -16.63
N ARG A 532 43.80 21.28 -16.60
CA ARG A 532 44.08 22.05 -15.38
C ARG A 532 42.84 22.72 -14.76
N PHE A 533 41.74 22.78 -15.50
CA PHE A 533 40.48 23.36 -15.04
C PHE A 533 39.46 22.29 -14.55
N GLY A 534 39.86 21.00 -14.55
CA GLY A 534 39.03 19.93 -14.08
C GLY A 534 38.04 19.37 -15.09
N TYR A 535 38.19 19.70 -16.38
CA TYR A 535 37.38 19.08 -17.45
C TYR A 535 37.94 17.69 -17.79
N MET A 536 37.09 16.69 -17.73
CA MET A 536 37.42 15.28 -17.96
C MET A 536 36.81 14.78 -19.26
N ARG A 537 37.54 13.96 -19.97
CA ARG A 537 37.08 13.25 -21.16
C ARG A 537 37.80 11.92 -21.33
N LEU A 538 37.14 11.03 -22.03
CA LEU A 538 37.76 9.82 -22.55
C LEU A 538 37.98 9.96 -24.04
N ILE A 539 39.08 9.41 -24.53
CA ILE A 539 39.35 9.29 -25.96
C ILE A 539 39.77 7.85 -26.28
N ASP A 540 39.53 7.47 -27.52
CA ASP A 540 40.02 6.20 -28.03
C ASP A 540 41.58 6.15 -28.01
N LYS A 541 42.14 4.99 -27.69
CA LYS A 541 43.59 4.77 -27.62
C LYS A 541 44.31 5.18 -28.91
N ASN A 542 43.76 4.87 -30.06
CA ASN A 542 44.36 5.26 -31.32
C ASN A 542 44.32 6.77 -31.56
N ALA A 543 43.29 7.44 -31.05
CA ALA A 543 43.21 8.89 -31.08
C ALA A 543 44.23 9.54 -30.14
N TYR A 544 44.48 8.95 -28.99
CA TYR A 544 45.53 9.39 -28.06
C TYR A 544 46.92 9.25 -28.67
N GLU A 545 47.28 8.12 -29.21
CA GLU A 545 48.60 7.89 -29.83
C GLU A 545 48.92 8.89 -30.94
N ARG A 546 47.90 9.28 -31.75
CA ARG A 546 48.05 10.30 -32.80
C ARG A 546 48.21 11.75 -32.29
N ASN A 547 47.80 12.03 -31.06
CA ASN A 547 47.81 13.37 -30.48
C ASN A 547 48.59 13.44 -29.15
N LYS A 548 49.52 12.55 -28.91
CA LYS A 548 50.21 12.33 -27.67
C LYS A 548 50.89 13.61 -27.12
N GLU A 549 51.65 14.31 -27.98
CA GLU A 549 52.33 15.55 -27.58
C GLU A 549 51.34 16.66 -27.14
N ALA A 550 50.28 16.86 -27.93
CA ALA A 550 49.24 17.84 -27.61
C ALA A 550 48.48 17.46 -26.33
N ALA A 551 48.20 16.16 -26.14
CA ALA A 551 47.54 15.67 -24.93
C ALA A 551 48.36 16.02 -23.69
N HIS A 552 49.68 15.80 -23.68
CA HIS A 552 50.56 16.12 -22.57
C HIS A 552 50.73 17.65 -22.34
N ALA A 553 50.60 18.43 -23.38
CA ALA A 553 50.69 19.91 -23.25
C ALA A 553 49.42 20.53 -22.63
N GLU A 554 48.26 19.96 -22.92
CA GLU A 554 46.94 20.51 -22.55
C GLU A 554 46.35 19.95 -21.26
N ASN A 555 46.75 18.73 -20.85
CA ASN A 555 46.13 18.05 -19.74
C ASN A 555 47.07 17.78 -18.59
N LYS A 556 46.58 17.93 -17.34
CA LYS A 556 47.33 17.73 -16.10
C LYS A 556 47.41 16.23 -15.73
N PHE A 557 46.35 15.47 -15.98
CA PHE A 557 46.32 14.05 -15.66
C PHE A 557 45.94 13.26 -16.94
N ILE A 558 46.77 12.26 -17.24
CA ILE A 558 46.66 11.41 -18.43
C ILE A 558 47.02 10.00 -18.03
N PHE A 559 46.14 9.05 -18.27
CA PHE A 559 46.42 7.62 -18.10
C PHE A 559 45.45 6.78 -18.93
N THR A 560 45.78 5.52 -19.16
CA THR A 560 44.91 4.52 -19.75
C THR A 560 44.18 3.76 -18.65
N CYS A 561 42.94 3.41 -18.90
CA CYS A 561 42.11 2.60 -17.98
C CYS A 561 41.05 1.85 -18.77
N MET A 562 40.41 0.86 -18.15
CA MET A 562 39.26 0.18 -18.74
C MET A 562 38.01 1.04 -18.58
N ASN A 563 37.11 0.97 -19.55
CA ASN A 563 35.81 1.66 -19.50
C ASN A 563 34.95 1.20 -18.31
N THR A 564 35.27 0.05 -17.70
CA THR A 564 34.62 -0.54 -16.52
C THR A 564 35.23 -0.07 -15.19
N ASP A 565 36.39 0.62 -15.23
CA ASP A 565 37.11 1.09 -14.05
C ASP A 565 36.42 2.22 -13.32
N LYS A 566 36.98 2.57 -12.15
CA LYS A 566 36.67 3.78 -11.41
C LYS A 566 37.91 4.67 -11.34
N ILE A 567 37.73 5.95 -11.24
CA ILE A 567 38.79 6.97 -11.04
C ILE A 567 38.60 7.56 -9.65
N CYS A 568 39.73 7.70 -8.95
CA CYS A 568 39.80 8.38 -7.66
C CYS A 568 40.39 9.77 -7.85
N ILE A 569 39.74 10.80 -7.31
CA ILE A 569 40.15 12.20 -7.29
C ILE A 569 40.40 12.60 -5.83
N PHE A 570 41.62 12.97 -5.50
CA PHE A 570 42.00 13.44 -4.17
C PHE A 570 42.11 14.96 -4.16
N THR A 571 41.54 15.60 -3.12
CA THR A 571 41.47 17.06 -3.01
C THR A 571 42.25 17.59 -1.80
N ASP A 572 42.54 18.88 -1.85
CA ASP A 572 43.24 19.61 -0.77
C ASP A 572 42.45 19.62 0.55
N MET A 573 41.14 19.50 0.50
CA MET A 573 40.23 19.39 1.67
C MET A 573 40.25 18.00 2.30
N GLY A 574 41.19 17.13 1.92
CA GLY A 574 41.30 15.78 2.48
C GLY A 574 40.13 14.85 2.12
N ARG A 575 39.53 15.05 0.96
CA ARG A 575 38.47 14.19 0.42
C ARG A 575 38.96 13.35 -0.76
N MET A 576 38.34 12.21 -0.95
CA MET A 576 38.47 11.42 -2.15
C MET A 576 37.07 11.24 -2.78
N HIS A 577 36.95 11.60 -4.05
CA HIS A 577 35.77 11.38 -4.87
C HIS A 577 36.02 10.26 -5.86
N SER A 578 35.04 9.35 -6.03
CA SER A 578 35.11 8.23 -6.96
C SER A 578 34.11 8.41 -8.10
N ILE A 579 34.56 8.28 -9.34
CA ILE A 579 33.78 8.39 -10.58
C ILE A 579 33.96 7.11 -11.36
N LYS A 580 32.86 6.56 -11.93
CA LYS A 580 32.97 5.44 -12.88
C LYS A 580 33.47 5.97 -14.23
N VAL A 581 34.39 5.28 -14.84
CA VAL A 581 34.89 5.62 -16.19
C VAL A 581 33.74 5.66 -17.19
N ALA A 582 32.76 4.74 -17.05
CA ALA A 582 31.55 4.69 -17.91
C ALA A 582 30.69 5.96 -17.87
N ASP A 583 30.78 6.77 -16.79
CA ASP A 583 30.02 8.02 -16.65
C ASP A 583 30.71 9.20 -17.34
N ILE A 584 31.98 9.05 -17.73
CA ILE A 584 32.78 10.07 -18.39
C ILE A 584 32.55 9.99 -19.89
N PRO A 585 32.29 11.08 -20.62
CA PRO A 585 32.00 11.03 -22.04
C PRO A 585 33.21 10.60 -22.87
N LEU A 586 33.01 9.62 -23.75
CA LEU A 586 33.96 9.25 -24.80
C LEU A 586 33.74 10.19 -25.98
N VAL A 587 34.71 11.07 -26.24
CA VAL A 587 34.58 12.18 -27.20
C VAL A 587 35.80 12.25 -28.13
N ARG A 588 35.75 13.14 -29.11
CA ARG A 588 36.92 13.42 -29.97
C ARG A 588 37.99 14.22 -29.20
N PHE A 589 39.25 14.08 -29.58
CA PHE A 589 40.38 14.76 -28.90
C PHE A 589 40.16 16.27 -28.68
N ARG A 590 39.54 16.99 -29.63
CA ARG A 590 39.31 18.43 -29.57
C ARG A 590 38.10 18.86 -28.75
N ASP A 591 37.26 17.92 -28.32
CA ASP A 591 36.08 18.25 -27.55
C ASP A 591 36.47 18.57 -26.09
N LYS A 592 35.77 19.50 -25.44
CA LYS A 592 36.14 20.04 -24.14
C LYS A 592 35.95 19.05 -22.97
N GLY A 593 35.06 18.08 -23.11
CA GLY A 593 34.73 17.15 -22.04
C GLY A 593 33.73 17.74 -21.01
N THR A 594 33.63 17.08 -19.85
CA THR A 594 32.69 17.42 -18.77
C THR A 594 33.44 17.78 -17.49
N PRO A 595 33.06 18.84 -16.76
CA PRO A 595 33.68 19.19 -15.47
C PRO A 595 33.48 18.10 -14.43
N ALA A 596 34.43 17.95 -13.52
CA ALA A 596 34.39 17.00 -12.42
C ALA A 596 33.18 17.21 -11.49
N ASP A 597 32.74 18.46 -11.32
CA ASP A 597 31.57 18.88 -10.56
C ASP A 597 30.29 18.20 -11.05
N ASN A 598 30.14 17.99 -12.35
CA ASN A 598 28.95 17.40 -12.94
C ASN A 598 28.90 15.87 -12.83
N LEU A 599 30.03 15.24 -12.55
CA LEU A 599 30.16 13.77 -12.53
C LEU A 599 30.37 13.21 -11.12
N SER A 600 30.63 14.09 -10.12
CA SER A 600 30.92 13.70 -8.76
C SER A 600 30.39 14.72 -7.74
N ASN A 601 30.61 14.46 -6.46
CA ASN A 601 30.35 15.43 -5.38
C ASN A 601 31.51 16.40 -5.15
N TYR A 602 32.42 16.52 -6.10
CA TYR A 602 33.48 17.52 -6.09
C TYR A 602 32.89 18.90 -6.33
N ASP A 603 33.39 19.90 -5.58
CA ASP A 603 32.96 21.29 -5.70
C ASP A 603 34.21 22.17 -5.97
N SER A 604 34.37 22.57 -7.23
CA SER A 604 35.50 23.37 -7.67
C SER A 604 35.59 24.76 -7.02
N SER A 605 34.53 25.24 -6.39
CA SER A 605 34.52 26.50 -5.61
C SER A 605 35.13 26.35 -4.24
N GLN A 606 35.25 25.15 -3.70
CA GLN A 606 35.70 24.86 -2.34
C GLN A 606 36.97 23.98 -2.27
N GLU A 607 37.22 23.19 -3.31
CA GLU A 607 38.27 22.16 -3.32
C GLU A 607 39.18 22.30 -4.54
N GLN A 608 40.44 21.90 -4.37
CA GLN A 608 41.40 21.80 -5.48
C GLN A 608 41.86 20.34 -5.66
N ILE A 609 41.94 19.92 -6.91
CA ILE A 609 42.36 18.54 -7.26
C ILE A 609 43.91 18.47 -7.15
N LEU A 610 44.36 17.57 -6.28
CA LEU A 610 45.81 17.31 -6.08
C LEU A 610 46.28 16.09 -6.90
N TYR A 611 45.49 14.99 -6.87
CA TYR A 611 45.90 13.74 -7.50
C TYR A 611 44.70 13.02 -8.10
N VAL A 612 44.88 12.42 -9.26
CA VAL A 612 43.85 11.63 -9.98
C VAL A 612 44.49 10.36 -10.53
N ALA A 613 43.91 9.21 -10.24
CA ALA A 613 44.36 7.92 -10.77
C ALA A 613 43.25 6.89 -10.83
N PRO A 614 43.39 5.80 -11.65
CA PRO A 614 42.51 4.66 -11.63
C PRO A 614 42.45 4.01 -10.24
N ALA A 615 41.26 3.61 -9.81
CA ALA A 615 41.08 2.99 -8.49
C ALA A 615 41.91 1.70 -8.32
N GLY A 616 42.09 0.92 -9.39
CA GLY A 616 42.95 -0.27 -9.40
C GLY A 616 44.42 0.08 -9.11
N GLN A 617 44.94 1.19 -9.67
CA GLN A 617 46.29 1.66 -9.41
C GLN A 617 46.43 2.21 -7.99
N VAL A 618 45.44 2.99 -7.52
CA VAL A 618 45.43 3.52 -6.14
C VAL A 618 45.47 2.37 -5.14
N LYS A 619 44.67 1.32 -5.35
CA LYS A 619 44.58 0.14 -4.47
C LYS A 619 45.96 -0.56 -4.29
N LEU A 620 46.75 -0.63 -5.34
CA LEU A 620 48.04 -1.30 -5.34
C LEU A 620 49.20 -0.40 -4.83
N SER A 621 48.95 0.89 -4.66
CA SER A 621 49.99 1.89 -4.30
C SER A 621 49.92 2.26 -2.82
N THR A 622 51.07 2.71 -2.27
CA THR A 622 51.13 3.42 -1.03
C THR A 622 51.18 4.92 -1.30
N LEU A 623 50.21 5.69 -0.81
CA LEU A 623 50.10 7.11 -1.07
C LEU A 623 50.74 7.93 0.05
N LEU A 624 51.56 8.92 -0.32
CA LEU A 624 52.06 9.95 0.59
C LEU A 624 51.06 11.10 0.64
N PHE A 625 50.69 11.50 1.86
CA PHE A 625 49.89 12.69 2.15
C PHE A 625 50.75 13.70 2.88
N VAL A 626 50.75 14.95 2.45
CA VAL A 626 51.48 16.06 3.13
C VAL A 626 50.54 17.24 3.25
N THR A 627 50.49 17.82 4.47
CA THR A 627 49.65 18.98 4.75
C THR A 627 50.47 20.27 4.81
N LYS A 628 49.79 21.39 4.71
CA LYS A 628 50.34 22.74 4.78
C LYS A 628 51.04 23.01 6.13
N THR A 629 50.54 22.42 7.21
CA THR A 629 51.14 22.50 8.54
C THR A 629 52.27 21.47 8.76
N SER A 630 52.72 20.84 7.68
CA SER A 630 53.82 19.85 7.68
C SER A 630 53.49 18.51 8.34
N MET A 631 52.23 18.14 8.45
CA MET A 631 51.88 16.78 8.82
C MET A 631 51.99 15.88 7.59
N CYS A 632 52.64 14.71 7.74
CA CYS A 632 52.78 13.77 6.65
C CYS A 632 52.57 12.33 7.12
N LYS A 633 52.10 11.49 6.21
CA LYS A 633 51.89 10.05 6.43
C LYS A 633 51.88 9.27 5.13
N LEU A 634 52.14 7.98 5.23
CA LEU A 634 51.88 7.01 4.17
C LEU A 634 50.56 6.29 4.47
N VAL A 635 49.75 6.05 3.46
CA VAL A 635 48.47 5.32 3.57
C VAL A 635 48.44 4.24 2.51
N ALA A 636 48.13 3.01 2.91
CA ALA A 636 47.94 1.92 1.98
C ALA A 636 46.72 2.18 1.10
N GLY A 637 46.86 2.02 -0.22
CA GLY A 637 45.79 2.32 -1.18
C GLY A 637 44.55 1.46 -1.05
N GLU A 638 44.67 0.28 -0.45
CA GLU A 638 43.50 -0.59 -0.15
C GLU A 638 42.47 0.12 0.74
N GLU A 639 42.84 1.08 1.57
CA GLU A 639 41.90 1.86 2.38
C GLU A 639 40.92 2.72 1.55
N PHE A 640 41.24 2.95 0.30
CA PHE A 640 40.44 3.74 -0.65
C PHE A 640 39.55 2.88 -1.56
N ASP A 641 39.62 1.54 -1.48
CA ASP A 641 38.72 0.62 -2.18
C ASP A 641 37.38 0.53 -1.47
N VAL A 642 36.53 1.49 -1.72
CA VAL A 642 35.22 1.63 -1.05
C VAL A 642 34.09 1.82 -2.05
N ALA A 643 32.86 1.43 -1.64
CA ALA A 643 31.67 1.60 -2.45
C ALA A 643 31.13 3.03 -2.49
N LYS A 644 31.44 3.85 -1.47
CA LYS A 644 30.96 5.23 -1.37
C LYS A 644 31.59 6.13 -2.41
N ARG A 645 30.79 7.02 -3.02
CA ARG A 645 31.28 7.99 -4.01
C ARG A 645 32.21 9.06 -3.44
N THR A 646 32.06 9.41 -2.17
CA THR A 646 32.89 10.42 -1.48
C THR A 646 33.22 9.94 -0.09
N ILE A 647 34.51 10.04 0.29
CA ILE A 647 35.02 9.71 1.62
C ILE A 647 36.07 10.72 2.06
N ALA A 648 36.35 10.81 3.37
CA ALA A 648 37.54 11.47 3.87
C ALA A 648 38.76 10.63 3.51
N SER A 649 39.74 11.23 2.82
CA SER A 649 41.02 10.59 2.47
C SER A 649 42.08 10.74 3.56
N THR A 650 41.93 11.75 4.41
CA THR A 650 42.77 11.99 5.59
C THR A 650 42.00 12.77 6.66
N LYS A 651 42.49 12.74 7.90
CA LYS A 651 42.02 13.64 8.95
C LYS A 651 42.94 14.87 8.93
N LEU A 652 42.39 16.05 8.70
CA LEU A 652 43.06 17.34 8.76
C LEU A 652 42.90 17.94 10.16
N GLY A 653 43.89 18.78 10.56
CA GLY A 653 43.77 19.69 11.70
C GLY A 653 42.82 20.85 11.40
N GLU A 654 42.57 21.70 12.42
CA GLU A 654 41.80 22.93 12.22
C GLU A 654 42.59 23.85 11.26
N GLU A 655 41.92 24.38 10.24
CA GLU A 655 42.48 25.25 9.20
C GLU A 655 43.63 24.65 8.37
N ASP A 656 43.88 23.32 8.44
CA ASP A 656 44.93 22.67 7.65
C ASP A 656 44.40 22.15 6.29
N GLN A 657 45.26 22.11 5.30
CA GLN A 657 44.95 21.65 3.95
C GLN A 657 46.05 20.71 3.44
N LEU A 658 45.69 19.76 2.58
CA LEU A 658 46.69 19.00 1.85
C LEU A 658 47.36 19.86 0.78
N ILE A 659 48.67 19.71 0.66
CA ILE A 659 49.47 20.30 -0.43
C ILE A 659 49.97 19.24 -1.40
N PHE A 660 50.01 17.98 -0.98
CA PHE A 660 50.48 16.88 -1.82
C PHE A 660 49.77 15.57 -1.50
N VAL A 661 49.36 14.88 -2.53
CA VAL A 661 48.96 13.46 -2.52
C VAL A 661 49.57 12.79 -3.74
N GLY A 662 50.21 11.64 -3.58
CA GLY A 662 50.79 10.90 -4.70
C GLY A 662 51.34 9.54 -4.32
N PRO A 663 51.58 8.64 -5.30
CA PRO A 663 52.20 7.34 -5.06
C PRO A 663 53.64 7.46 -4.64
N ALA A 664 54.04 6.72 -3.61
CA ALA A 664 55.38 6.79 -3.02
C ALA A 664 56.16 5.46 -3.13
N ASP A 665 55.64 4.48 -3.84
CA ASP A 665 56.21 3.12 -3.86
C ASP A 665 57.61 3.08 -4.42
N GLU A 666 57.86 3.72 -5.54
CA GLU A 666 59.16 3.74 -6.25
C GLU A 666 60.14 4.81 -5.71
N MET A 667 59.71 5.66 -4.80
CA MET A 667 60.51 6.79 -4.31
C MET A 667 61.09 6.51 -2.93
N GLU A 668 62.36 6.88 -2.73
CA GLU A 668 63.07 6.64 -1.45
C GLU A 668 63.10 7.85 -0.54
N GLN A 669 62.95 9.06 -1.07
CA GLN A 669 63.16 10.30 -0.31
C GLN A 669 62.04 11.31 -0.56
N ILE A 670 61.83 12.15 0.45
CA ILE A 670 60.84 13.23 0.43
C ILE A 670 61.56 14.54 0.67
N VAL A 671 61.30 15.54 -0.16
CA VAL A 671 61.81 16.89 0.03
C VAL A 671 60.66 17.83 0.31
N PHE A 672 60.70 18.52 1.46
CA PHE A 672 59.76 19.55 1.85
C PHE A 672 60.33 20.92 1.53
N GLN A 673 59.52 21.81 0.98
CA GLN A 673 59.87 23.21 0.77
C GLN A 673 58.85 24.08 1.52
N SER A 674 59.38 24.95 2.42
CA SER A 674 58.53 25.92 3.09
C SER A 674 58.41 27.23 2.33
N GLN A 675 57.37 28.00 2.58
CA GLN A 675 57.13 29.30 1.98
C GLN A 675 58.27 30.29 2.27
N ASN A 676 58.93 30.21 3.44
CA ASN A 676 60.08 30.99 3.80
C ASN A 676 61.44 30.50 3.19
N GLY A 677 61.32 29.52 2.23
CA GLY A 677 62.46 29.03 1.45
C GLY A 677 63.40 28.08 2.20
N TYR A 678 62.93 27.38 3.21
CA TYR A 678 63.64 26.26 3.80
C TYR A 678 63.35 24.96 3.09
N PHE A 679 64.41 24.15 2.85
CA PHE A 679 64.30 22.83 2.24
C PHE A 679 64.76 21.78 3.24
N LEU A 680 63.99 20.69 3.37
CA LEU A 680 64.35 19.54 4.18
C LEU A 680 64.17 18.26 3.35
N ARG A 681 65.24 17.49 3.21
CA ARG A 681 65.21 16.17 2.58
C ARG A 681 65.30 15.08 3.64
N ILE A 682 64.38 14.16 3.64
CA ILE A 682 64.26 13.02 4.56
C ILE A 682 64.14 11.70 3.82
N LEU A 683 64.39 10.58 4.50
CA LEU A 683 64.07 9.26 4.00
C LEU A 683 62.56 9.00 4.09
N LYS A 684 61.97 8.33 3.09
CA LYS A 684 60.55 7.88 3.13
C LYS A 684 60.29 7.00 4.35
N THR A 685 61.29 6.18 4.74
CA THR A 685 61.19 5.29 5.91
C THR A 685 61.03 6.02 7.25
N ASP A 686 61.33 7.31 7.29
CA ASP A 686 61.08 8.16 8.48
C ASP A 686 59.59 8.53 8.63
N VAL A 687 58.79 8.32 7.61
CA VAL A 687 57.33 8.59 7.61
C VAL A 687 56.55 7.28 7.83
N SER A 688 55.76 7.24 8.89
CA SER A 688 54.99 6.05 9.24
C SER A 688 53.84 5.80 8.32
N THR A 689 53.58 4.52 7.99
CA THR A 689 52.32 4.08 7.35
C THR A 689 51.22 4.05 8.39
N MET A 690 50.13 4.75 8.11
CA MET A 690 49.02 4.96 9.04
C MET A 690 47.67 4.84 8.32
N LYS A 691 46.61 4.68 9.10
CA LYS A 691 45.25 4.67 8.57
C LYS A 691 44.84 6.06 8.03
N LYS A 692 43.96 6.09 7.06
CA LYS A 692 43.39 7.34 6.50
C LYS A 692 42.79 8.26 7.59
N THR A 693 42.30 7.72 8.69
CA THR A 693 41.69 8.47 9.81
C THR A 693 42.67 9.12 10.76
N SER A 694 43.98 8.93 10.58
CA SER A 694 45.03 9.58 11.40
C SER A 694 45.45 10.92 10.80
N VAL A 695 45.98 11.82 11.64
CA VAL A 695 46.52 13.13 11.21
C VAL A 695 47.90 12.99 10.55
N GLY A 696 48.71 12.04 10.99
CA GLY A 696 50.07 11.86 10.51
C GLY A 696 51.15 12.27 11.56
N VAL A 697 52.39 12.36 11.08
CA VAL A 697 53.56 12.80 11.86
C VAL A 697 54.10 14.09 11.26
N ARG A 698 54.79 14.91 12.08
CA ARG A 698 55.39 16.14 11.58
C ARG A 698 56.58 15.80 10.66
N GLY A 699 56.56 16.31 9.43
CA GLY A 699 57.61 16.16 8.44
C GLY A 699 58.77 17.13 8.68
N MET A 700 58.50 18.42 8.65
CA MET A 700 59.46 19.52 8.82
C MET A 700 59.02 20.39 10.01
N LYS A 701 59.98 20.88 10.80
CA LYS A 701 59.73 21.87 11.87
C LYS A 701 59.65 23.25 11.22
N LEU A 702 58.48 23.82 11.19
CA LEU A 702 58.23 25.17 10.64
C LEU A 702 58.51 26.25 11.69
N GLY A 703 58.93 27.44 11.24
CA GLY A 703 59.00 28.62 12.06
C GLY A 703 57.61 29.25 12.27
N ASP A 704 57.58 30.27 13.18
CA ASP A 704 56.32 30.97 13.45
C ASP A 704 55.79 31.65 12.15
N GLY A 705 54.55 31.35 11.80
CA GLY A 705 53.89 31.85 10.59
C GLY A 705 54.38 31.24 9.27
N ASP A 706 55.30 30.25 9.29
CA ASP A 706 55.75 29.53 8.09
C ASP A 706 54.84 28.33 7.79
N VAL A 707 54.66 28.01 6.52
CA VAL A 707 53.87 26.87 6.04
C VAL A 707 54.64 26.12 4.96
N LEU A 708 54.30 24.84 4.74
CA LEU A 708 54.80 24.15 3.57
C LEU A 708 54.09 24.64 2.31
N GLU A 709 54.89 24.89 1.27
CA GLU A 709 54.42 25.28 -0.05
C GLU A 709 54.42 24.11 -1.01
N HIS A 710 55.48 23.28 -0.97
CA HIS A 710 55.63 22.12 -1.83
C HIS A 710 56.21 20.91 -1.10
N ALA A 711 55.83 19.73 -1.58
CA ALA A 711 56.48 18.47 -1.24
C ALA A 711 56.80 17.72 -2.54
N TYR A 712 57.97 17.12 -2.58
CA TYR A 712 58.49 16.38 -3.75
C TYR A 712 58.92 14.98 -3.32
N LEU A 713 58.61 14.01 -4.14
CA LEU A 713 59.14 12.66 -4.06
C LEU A 713 60.37 12.57 -4.96
N VAL A 714 61.47 12.10 -4.45
CA VAL A 714 62.77 12.11 -5.15
C VAL A 714 63.45 10.75 -5.02
N GLU A 715 64.00 10.27 -6.13
CA GLU A 715 64.88 9.12 -6.13
C GLU A 715 66.35 9.56 -6.03
N PRO A 716 67.19 8.94 -5.18
CA PRO A 716 68.58 9.37 -4.96
C PRO A 716 69.47 9.37 -6.19
N ARG A 717 69.12 8.47 -7.16
CA ARG A 717 69.95 8.25 -8.39
C ARG A 717 69.50 9.10 -9.58
N GLN A 718 68.41 9.81 -9.46
CA GLN A 718 67.89 10.62 -10.54
C GLN A 718 67.97 12.11 -10.15
N GLU A 719 68.51 12.97 -11.03
CA GLU A 719 68.60 14.40 -10.77
C GLU A 719 67.23 15.04 -10.90
N TYR A 720 66.70 15.63 -9.85
CA TYR A 720 65.43 16.31 -9.81
C TYR A 720 65.62 17.80 -9.60
N THR A 721 65.41 18.62 -10.64
CA THR A 721 65.67 20.06 -10.66
C THR A 721 64.36 20.83 -10.72
N ILE A 722 64.17 21.81 -9.83
CA ILE A 722 63.08 22.76 -9.83
C ILE A 722 63.57 24.18 -10.16
N GLN A 723 62.68 25.03 -10.63
CA GLN A 723 62.94 26.46 -10.73
C GLN A 723 62.66 27.12 -9.36
N TYR A 724 63.73 27.71 -8.74
CA TYR A 724 63.61 28.40 -7.47
C TYR A 724 64.26 29.79 -7.61
N HIS A 725 63.49 30.87 -7.45
CA HIS A 725 63.91 32.25 -7.72
C HIS A 725 64.59 32.40 -9.10
N ASP A 726 63.93 31.91 -10.15
CA ASP A 726 64.36 31.92 -11.56
C ASP A 726 65.67 31.21 -11.85
N LYS A 727 66.20 30.40 -10.91
CA LYS A 727 67.38 29.58 -11.10
C LYS A 727 67.09 28.10 -10.90
N PRO A 728 67.68 27.21 -11.69
CA PRO A 728 67.54 25.76 -11.53
C PRO A 728 68.20 25.33 -10.21
N TYR A 729 67.41 24.64 -9.36
CA TYR A 729 67.88 24.09 -8.08
C TYR A 729 67.62 22.58 -8.01
N ALA A 730 68.75 21.83 -7.88
CA ALA A 730 68.61 20.34 -7.83
C ALA A 730 68.30 19.91 -6.40
N LEU A 731 67.13 19.27 -6.21
CA LEU A 731 66.63 18.84 -4.90
C LEU A 731 67.55 17.77 -4.27
N ASN A 732 68.29 17.01 -5.07
CA ASN A 732 69.29 16.03 -4.61
C ASN A 732 70.47 16.68 -3.89
N LYS A 733 70.72 18.00 -4.05
CA LYS A 733 71.78 18.77 -3.32
C LYS A 733 71.38 19.15 -1.90
N VAL A 734 70.08 19.05 -1.58
CA VAL A 734 69.61 19.26 -0.19
C VAL A 734 70.15 18.14 0.68
N LYS A 735 70.81 18.48 1.76
CA LYS A 735 71.41 17.51 2.69
C LYS A 735 70.37 16.64 3.33
N LEU A 736 70.54 15.33 3.31
CA LEU A 736 69.65 14.38 3.97
C LEU A 736 69.69 14.63 5.49
N ALA A 737 68.54 14.76 6.13
CA ALA A 737 68.39 15.04 7.54
C ALA A 737 67.27 14.21 8.17
N LYS A 738 67.12 14.24 9.47
CA LYS A 738 66.05 13.57 10.18
C LYS A 738 64.76 14.38 10.09
N ARG A 739 63.63 13.70 10.10
CA ARG A 739 62.30 14.27 10.21
C ARG A 739 62.21 15.22 11.42
N ASP A 740 61.29 16.18 11.37
CA ASP A 740 61.03 17.19 12.42
C ASP A 740 62.21 18.14 12.73
N THR A 741 63.01 18.41 11.68
CA THR A 741 64.07 19.45 11.73
C THR A 741 63.67 20.64 10.84
N LYS A 742 64.31 21.84 11.09
CA LYS A 742 63.96 23.08 10.37
C LYS A 742 64.37 23.09 8.89
N GLY A 743 65.29 22.23 8.49
CA GLY A 743 65.86 22.26 7.14
C GLY A 743 66.91 23.42 6.94
N MET A 744 67.23 23.66 5.66
CA MET A 744 68.27 24.65 5.28
C MET A 744 67.77 25.56 4.16
N LYS A 745 68.24 26.81 4.10
CA LYS A 745 68.04 27.68 2.94
C LYS A 745 69.07 27.36 1.87
N PRO A 746 68.68 27.26 0.59
CA PRO A 746 69.70 27.13 -0.47
C PRO A 746 70.62 28.33 -0.55
N ARG A 747 71.87 28.10 -0.79
CA ARG A 747 72.86 29.17 -1.15
C ARG A 747 72.83 29.27 -2.67
N ILE A 748 71.99 30.17 -3.23
CA ILE A 748 71.81 30.39 -4.69
C ILE A 748 72.57 31.60 -5.13
#